data_f26f8efeb0160ca7e88c58acc49b77a0
#
_entry.id   f26f8efeb0160ca7e88c58acc49b77a0
#
_cell.length_a   1.000
_cell.length_b   1.000
_cell.length_c   1.000
_cell.angle_alpha   90.00
_cell.angle_beta   90.00
_cell.angle_gamma   90.00
#
_symmetry.space_group_name_H-M   'P 1'
#
loop_
_entity.id
_entity.type
_entity.pdbx_description
1 polymer ?
#
loop_
_entity_poly.entity_id
_entity_poly.type
_entity_poly.pdbx_seq_one_letter_code
_entity_poly.pdbx_strand_id
1 'polypeptide(L)'
;MKNKNIRRAALVYHAKPNPGKIEVNPTTKYSSQRDLALAYSPGVAFPCLEIEKEPSNVYKYTAKGNLVAVITNGTAVLGLGDIGPEASKPVMEGKALLFKIFAGIDVFDIEIDANDPEKFIETVKNIAPTFGGINLEDIKAPEAFEIEKRLSNELDIPVMHDDQHGTAIISAAALLNALELAEKKIDKVKVVVCGAGAAAISCTRMYRALGLRKENIVMTDSKGVISVKRENLTKEKAEFATKRNLSNLKEAMVDADVFIGLSKADMVTPEMLLTMAKNPIVFAMANPDPEINYSLATKTREDIIMATGRSDHPNQVNNVLGFPFIFRGALDVKATKINDEMKMAAVLALSALAKETVPEFVNIAYDKTKLTFNKDYIIPKPFDPRLITKIPPMVAKAAMDSGVAQQPIENWDKYEEELHSRLYSDKKIVRLLLNRAKANPKKIVFAEADHIDVLKAAQIVSEEGIGFPVLLGNIDIINELRKEIEYDDKVLIIDPKSDAEKNNREKYGTSFWNKRKRKGVTLLDSIDKMKQRNYYAGMMLSSGDVDALISGYSRSYPATFKPVIETIGKSKGISKVATTNLMITNKGPLFFSDTSINIDPTSKDLAVIAKMTAETVKMFGITPTIAMVSYSNFGSSSHPMASKVNQAVKYLHRYYPELSVDGEIQSDFALNKEMLTNKFEFSKLSGKNVNTLIFPNLDSANTNYKLVKELDKALSIGPIMMGMSKAAHIIQLGASVDEMVNMSALAVVDAQKKIKLKL
;
A
#
# COMPACT_ATOMS: atom_id res chain seq x y z
N MET A 1 -7.06 5.77 -27.07
CA MET A 1 -7.87 6.34 -25.97
C MET A 1 -7.25 6.08 -24.57
N LYS A 2 -6.84 4.86 -24.20
CA LYS A 2 -6.19 4.60 -22.88
C LYS A 2 -5.01 5.55 -22.57
N ASN A 3 -4.15 5.86 -23.52
CA ASN A 3 -2.97 6.71 -23.29
C ASN A 3 -3.31 8.19 -23.00
N LYS A 4 -4.41 8.74 -23.54
CA LYS A 4 -4.79 10.13 -23.26
C LYS A 4 -5.32 10.32 -21.84
N ASN A 5 -6.12 9.35 -21.34
CA ASN A 5 -6.67 9.40 -19.99
C ASN A 5 -5.58 9.24 -18.92
N ILE A 6 -4.61 8.33 -19.15
CA ILE A 6 -3.46 8.17 -18.23
C ILE A 6 -2.60 9.44 -18.21
N ARG A 7 -2.35 10.05 -19.37
CA ARG A 7 -1.57 11.30 -19.46
C ARG A 7 -2.25 12.43 -18.67
N ARG A 8 -3.56 12.61 -18.85
CA ARG A 8 -4.33 13.64 -18.15
C ARG A 8 -4.33 13.38 -16.63
N ALA A 9 -4.64 12.16 -16.21
CA ALA A 9 -4.64 11.78 -14.80
C ALA A 9 -3.27 12.01 -14.15
N ALA A 10 -2.17 11.65 -14.82
CA ALA A 10 -0.82 11.89 -14.34
C ALA A 10 -0.51 13.40 -14.16
N LEU A 11 -0.85 14.22 -15.15
CA LEU A 11 -0.64 15.67 -15.07
C LEU A 11 -1.45 16.31 -13.93
N VAL A 12 -2.71 15.91 -13.78
CA VAL A 12 -3.56 16.36 -12.65
C VAL A 12 -2.98 15.92 -11.31
N TYR A 13 -2.56 14.65 -11.20
CA TYR A 13 -1.97 14.11 -9.98
C TYR A 13 -0.71 14.86 -9.51
N HIS A 14 0.10 15.35 -10.45
CA HIS A 14 1.31 16.10 -10.13
C HIS A 14 1.07 17.62 -9.86
N ALA A 15 -0.08 18.13 -10.31
CA ALA A 15 -0.40 19.56 -10.21
C ALA A 15 -1.39 19.90 -9.09
N LYS A 16 -2.19 18.94 -8.60
CA LYS A 16 -3.29 19.19 -7.65
C LYS A 16 -3.28 18.20 -6.48
N PRO A 17 -3.75 18.62 -5.25
CA PRO A 17 -4.20 20.00 -4.89
C PRO A 17 -3.08 21.02 -4.85
N ASN A 18 -1.84 20.58 -4.53
CA ASN A 18 -0.62 21.38 -4.59
C ASN A 18 0.35 20.75 -5.60
N PRO A 19 1.16 21.53 -6.32
CA PRO A 19 2.21 20.99 -7.18
C PRO A 19 3.22 20.15 -6.39
N GLY A 20 3.73 19.09 -7.00
CA GLY A 20 4.71 18.17 -6.40
C GLY A 20 4.08 17.05 -5.56
N LYS A 21 4.94 16.19 -5.01
CA LYS A 21 4.54 14.99 -4.23
C LYS A 21 5.08 14.97 -2.81
N ILE A 22 5.94 15.92 -2.47
CA ILE A 22 6.58 16.03 -1.16
C ILE A 22 6.35 17.40 -0.56
N GLU A 23 6.35 17.48 0.76
CA GLU A 23 6.31 18.72 1.53
C GLU A 23 7.17 18.57 2.79
N VAL A 24 7.63 19.69 3.33
CA VAL A 24 8.42 19.74 4.57
C VAL A 24 7.53 20.26 5.69
N ASN A 25 7.31 19.43 6.72
CA ASN A 25 6.47 19.75 7.86
C ASN A 25 7.30 19.82 9.16
N PRO A 26 7.03 20.76 10.07
CA PRO A 26 7.63 20.78 11.39
C PRO A 26 7.24 19.54 12.20
N THR A 27 8.19 18.95 12.92
CA THR A 27 7.96 17.79 13.81
C THR A 27 7.80 18.19 15.29
N THR A 28 8.17 19.44 15.64
CA THR A 28 8.11 19.98 17.00
C THR A 28 6.93 20.92 17.19
N LYS A 29 6.53 21.16 18.45
CA LYS A 29 5.52 22.17 18.79
C LYS A 29 6.07 23.57 18.50
N TYR A 30 5.22 24.45 17.99
CA TYR A 30 5.58 25.86 17.65
C TYR A 30 4.43 26.84 17.98
N SER A 31 3.58 26.47 18.92
CA SER A 31 2.36 27.23 19.24
C SER A 31 2.55 28.27 20.34
N SER A 32 3.68 28.25 21.06
CA SER A 32 3.96 29.17 22.14
C SER A 32 5.29 29.92 21.94
N GLN A 33 5.41 31.11 22.59
CA GLN A 33 6.66 31.88 22.62
C GLN A 33 7.80 31.07 23.25
N ARG A 34 7.49 30.20 24.20
CA ARG A 34 8.45 29.27 24.79
C ARG A 34 8.94 28.24 23.77
N ASP A 35 8.04 27.66 22.96
CA ASP A 35 8.41 26.70 21.94
C ASP A 35 9.37 27.33 20.92
N LEU A 36 9.08 28.57 20.49
CA LEU A 36 9.96 29.34 19.57
C LEU A 36 11.33 29.62 20.20
N ALA A 37 11.36 30.01 21.48
CA ALA A 37 12.62 30.22 22.20
C ALA A 37 13.47 28.96 22.34
N LEU A 38 12.84 27.78 22.45
CA LEU A 38 13.55 26.48 22.47
C LEU A 38 13.99 26.05 21.06
N ALA A 39 13.12 26.27 20.06
CA ALA A 39 13.39 25.85 18.68
C ALA A 39 14.45 26.69 17.96
N TYR A 40 14.59 27.99 18.34
CA TYR A 40 15.52 28.86 17.68
C TYR A 40 16.40 29.64 18.68
N SER A 41 16.02 30.84 19.09
CA SER A 41 16.88 31.68 19.96
C SER A 41 16.23 31.90 21.33
N PRO A 42 16.92 31.61 22.45
CA PRO A 42 18.32 31.18 22.62
C PRO A 42 18.53 29.65 22.68
N GLY A 43 17.47 28.84 22.71
CA GLY A 43 17.52 27.44 23.04
C GLY A 43 18.34 26.58 22.08
N VAL A 44 18.37 26.93 20.78
CA VAL A 44 19.10 26.18 19.74
C VAL A 44 20.63 26.13 19.95
N ALA A 45 21.19 27.07 20.72
CA ALA A 45 22.62 27.08 21.01
C ALA A 45 23.07 25.81 21.77
N PHE A 46 22.23 25.26 22.65
CA PHE A 46 22.59 24.10 23.45
C PHE A 46 22.81 22.84 22.60
N PRO A 47 21.88 22.38 21.72
CA PRO A 47 22.17 21.27 20.87
C PRO A 47 23.33 21.53 19.90
N CYS A 48 23.57 22.75 19.42
CA CYS A 48 24.74 23.07 18.61
C CYS A 48 26.06 22.78 19.37
N LEU A 49 26.17 23.26 20.61
CA LEU A 49 27.36 23.02 21.45
C LEU A 49 27.54 21.53 21.79
N GLU A 50 26.45 20.79 22.02
CA GLU A 50 26.53 19.35 22.26
C GLU A 50 26.99 18.57 21.01
N ILE A 51 26.61 19.01 19.80
CA ILE A 51 27.07 18.42 18.54
C ILE A 51 28.53 18.80 18.28
N GLU A 52 28.95 20.04 18.54
CA GLU A 52 30.33 20.48 18.41
C GLU A 52 31.26 19.66 19.30
N LYS A 53 30.84 19.43 20.54
CA LYS A 53 31.58 18.62 21.51
C LYS A 53 31.67 17.15 21.15
N GLU A 54 30.57 16.59 20.66
CA GLU A 54 30.45 15.17 20.29
C GLU A 54 29.62 15.08 18.98
N PRO A 55 30.29 14.96 17.81
CA PRO A 55 29.63 14.98 16.50
C PRO A 55 28.53 13.94 16.31
N SER A 56 28.61 12.79 16.99
CA SER A 56 27.59 11.73 16.95
C SER A 56 26.22 12.21 17.46
N ASN A 57 26.19 13.26 18.28
CA ASN A 57 24.95 13.87 18.78
C ASN A 57 24.08 14.52 17.68
N VAL A 58 24.62 14.72 16.45
CA VAL A 58 23.83 15.18 15.31
C VAL A 58 22.64 14.25 15.03
N TYR A 59 22.79 12.95 15.22
CA TYR A 59 21.72 11.97 15.06
C TYR A 59 20.66 12.02 16.17
N LYS A 60 21.00 12.61 17.33
CA LYS A 60 20.10 12.74 18.47
C LYS A 60 19.26 14.04 18.40
N TYR A 61 19.86 15.13 17.90
CA TYR A 61 19.26 16.45 17.98
C TYR A 61 18.79 16.99 16.62
N THR A 62 18.99 16.27 15.51
CA THR A 62 18.56 16.67 14.18
C THR A 62 17.83 15.54 13.44
N ALA A 63 17.23 15.87 12.29
CA ALA A 63 16.55 14.91 11.42
C ALA A 63 17.50 13.99 10.64
N LYS A 64 18.82 14.19 10.72
CA LYS A 64 19.84 13.48 9.91
C LYS A 64 19.66 11.97 9.92
N GLY A 65 19.34 11.36 11.07
CA GLY A 65 19.23 9.91 11.21
C GLY A 65 18.09 9.26 10.41
N ASN A 66 17.12 10.04 9.94
CA ASN A 66 15.99 9.55 9.15
C ASN A 66 15.87 10.26 7.78
N LEU A 67 16.89 11.02 7.37
CA LEU A 67 16.84 11.84 6.16
C LEU A 67 17.82 11.29 5.11
N VAL A 68 17.29 10.90 3.94
CA VAL A 68 18.05 10.42 2.78
C VAL A 68 18.01 11.47 1.68
N ALA A 69 19.12 11.68 0.97
CA ALA A 69 19.12 12.40 -0.29
C ALA A 69 18.88 11.44 -1.46
N VAL A 70 17.95 11.75 -2.35
CA VAL A 70 17.82 11.12 -3.67
C VAL A 70 18.47 12.05 -4.67
N ILE A 71 19.60 11.64 -5.26
CA ILE A 71 20.45 12.51 -6.05
C ILE A 71 20.56 12.02 -7.49
N THR A 72 20.34 12.92 -8.44
CA THR A 72 20.42 12.64 -9.88
C THR A 72 21.08 13.79 -10.66
N ASN A 73 21.54 13.52 -11.87
CA ASN A 73 21.79 14.54 -12.90
C ASN A 73 20.87 14.39 -14.12
N GLY A 74 19.90 13.47 -14.07
CA GLY A 74 18.91 13.25 -15.12
C GLY A 74 19.43 12.71 -16.44
N THR A 75 20.61 12.03 -16.43
CA THR A 75 21.28 11.59 -17.67
C THR A 75 20.85 10.20 -18.14
N ALA A 76 20.08 9.44 -17.34
CA ALA A 76 19.59 8.11 -17.69
C ALA A 76 18.18 7.82 -17.15
N VAL A 77 17.27 8.78 -17.29
CA VAL A 77 15.91 8.64 -16.80
C VAL A 77 15.16 7.53 -17.53
N LEU A 78 14.57 6.62 -16.76
CA LEU A 78 13.97 5.39 -17.25
C LEU A 78 12.96 5.61 -18.40
N GLY A 79 13.26 5.05 -19.58
CA GLY A 79 12.44 5.14 -20.78
C GLY A 79 12.47 6.51 -21.50
N LEU A 80 13.14 7.53 -20.93
CA LEU A 80 13.24 8.88 -21.50
C LEU A 80 14.69 9.24 -21.90
N GLY A 81 15.68 8.62 -21.26
CA GLY A 81 17.11 8.87 -21.53
C GLY A 81 17.63 10.13 -20.81
N ASP A 82 18.50 10.87 -21.49
CA ASP A 82 19.11 12.10 -21.00
C ASP A 82 18.13 13.28 -21.19
N ILE A 83 17.40 13.64 -20.13
CA ILE A 83 16.41 14.73 -20.14
C ILE A 83 16.83 15.90 -19.23
N GLY A 84 17.95 15.77 -18.54
CA GLY A 84 18.51 16.76 -17.65
C GLY A 84 17.88 16.79 -16.22
N PRO A 85 18.48 17.57 -15.33
CA PRO A 85 18.14 17.56 -13.91
C PRO A 85 16.69 18.05 -13.64
N GLU A 86 16.27 19.18 -14.19
CA GLU A 86 14.93 19.74 -13.91
C GLU A 86 13.79 18.81 -14.37
N ALA A 87 13.93 18.21 -15.56
CA ALA A 87 12.91 17.31 -16.11
C ALA A 87 12.85 15.96 -15.38
N SER A 88 13.93 15.56 -14.68
CA SER A 88 13.97 14.34 -13.85
C SER A 88 13.30 14.51 -12.48
N LYS A 89 13.09 15.73 -12.00
CA LYS A 89 12.53 16.02 -10.67
C LYS A 89 11.22 15.25 -10.36
N PRO A 90 10.24 15.15 -11.25
CA PRO A 90 9.03 14.37 -10.95
C PRO A 90 9.30 12.88 -10.63
N VAL A 91 10.37 12.31 -11.17
CA VAL A 91 10.79 10.93 -10.85
C VAL A 91 11.42 10.87 -9.47
N MET A 92 12.28 11.83 -9.13
CA MET A 92 12.95 11.92 -7.82
C MET A 92 11.96 12.15 -6.67
N GLU A 93 10.98 13.05 -6.84
CA GLU A 93 9.87 13.17 -5.90
C GLU A 93 9.05 11.86 -5.79
N GLY A 94 8.90 11.12 -6.88
CA GLY A 94 8.29 9.79 -6.87
C GLY A 94 9.09 8.80 -6.02
N LYS A 95 10.42 8.81 -6.14
CA LYS A 95 11.32 7.99 -5.32
C LYS A 95 11.21 8.39 -3.84
N ALA A 96 11.19 9.69 -3.52
CA ALA A 96 10.98 10.22 -2.18
C ALA A 96 9.67 9.73 -1.55
N LEU A 97 8.59 9.77 -2.32
CA LEU A 97 7.29 9.24 -1.91
C LEU A 97 7.36 7.74 -1.55
N LEU A 98 8.08 6.93 -2.34
CA LEU A 98 8.24 5.49 -2.08
C LEU A 98 9.04 5.23 -0.79
N PHE A 99 10.13 5.95 -0.53
CA PHE A 99 10.88 5.88 0.73
C PHE A 99 9.97 6.16 1.93
N LYS A 100 9.17 7.23 1.85
CA LYS A 100 8.26 7.63 2.94
C LYS A 100 7.18 6.58 3.19
N ILE A 101 6.54 6.11 2.11
CA ILE A 101 5.42 5.18 2.19
C ILE A 101 5.83 3.81 2.73
N PHE A 102 6.96 3.26 2.27
CA PHE A 102 7.34 1.88 2.55
C PHE A 102 8.21 1.73 3.78
N ALA A 103 9.03 2.74 4.11
CA ALA A 103 9.99 2.65 5.19
C ALA A 103 9.94 3.81 6.21
N GLY A 104 9.05 4.79 6.03
CA GLY A 104 8.96 5.95 6.92
C GLY A 104 10.20 6.85 6.89
N ILE A 105 10.99 6.82 5.81
CA ILE A 105 12.20 7.61 5.61
C ILE A 105 11.83 8.94 4.97
N ASP A 106 12.36 10.03 5.52
CA ASP A 106 12.23 11.35 4.94
C ASP A 106 13.28 11.55 3.85
N VAL A 107 12.93 12.29 2.79
CA VAL A 107 13.81 12.46 1.64
C VAL A 107 13.80 13.89 1.16
N PHE A 108 14.99 14.40 0.83
CA PHE A 108 15.14 15.52 -0.10
C PHE A 108 15.65 15.01 -1.44
N ASP A 109 14.95 15.34 -2.51
CA ASP A 109 15.42 15.13 -3.88
C ASP A 109 16.34 16.28 -4.29
N ILE A 110 17.49 15.94 -4.89
CA ILE A 110 18.55 16.88 -5.26
C ILE A 110 18.93 16.62 -6.73
N GLU A 111 18.55 17.52 -7.58
CA GLU A 111 18.86 17.51 -9.00
C GLU A 111 20.10 18.35 -9.25
N ILE A 112 21.23 17.71 -9.68
CA ILE A 112 22.51 18.39 -9.86
C ILE A 112 22.76 18.63 -11.35
N ASP A 113 22.93 19.87 -11.77
CA ASP A 113 23.35 20.27 -13.11
C ASP A 113 24.87 20.09 -13.27
N ALA A 114 25.30 18.83 -13.30
CA ALA A 114 26.71 18.47 -13.53
C ALA A 114 26.82 17.15 -14.30
N ASN A 115 27.31 17.22 -15.52
CA ASN A 115 27.65 16.06 -16.35
C ASN A 115 29.07 15.57 -16.09
N ASP A 116 29.95 16.40 -15.53
CA ASP A 116 31.31 16.03 -15.11
C ASP A 116 31.26 15.24 -13.79
N PRO A 117 31.73 13.99 -13.75
CA PRO A 117 31.72 13.18 -12.53
C PRO A 117 32.45 13.81 -11.35
N GLU A 118 33.56 14.53 -11.58
CA GLU A 118 34.31 15.19 -10.49
C GLU A 118 33.48 16.27 -9.83
N LYS A 119 32.84 17.16 -10.61
CA LYS A 119 31.95 18.20 -10.09
C LYS A 119 30.75 17.62 -9.36
N PHE A 120 30.19 16.53 -9.91
CA PHE A 120 29.06 15.84 -9.28
C PHE A 120 29.46 15.27 -7.91
N ILE A 121 30.59 14.53 -7.83
CA ILE A 121 31.10 13.95 -6.61
C ILE A 121 31.42 15.03 -5.57
N GLU A 122 32.10 16.11 -5.97
CA GLU A 122 32.41 17.22 -5.08
C GLU A 122 31.15 17.86 -4.50
N THR A 123 30.14 18.10 -5.33
CA THR A 123 28.85 18.65 -4.89
C THR A 123 28.19 17.76 -3.88
N VAL A 124 28.10 16.44 -4.17
CA VAL A 124 27.49 15.47 -3.24
C VAL A 124 28.24 15.40 -1.91
N LYS A 125 29.57 15.43 -1.93
CA LYS A 125 30.38 15.44 -0.70
C LYS A 125 30.12 16.68 0.16
N ASN A 126 29.95 17.84 -0.45
CA ASN A 126 29.73 19.10 0.23
C ASN A 126 28.34 19.16 0.93
N ILE A 127 27.33 18.48 0.38
CA ILE A 127 25.97 18.40 0.98
C ILE A 127 25.76 17.20 1.88
N ALA A 128 26.60 16.18 1.83
CA ALA A 128 26.50 14.91 2.58
C ALA A 128 26.33 15.10 4.11
N PRO A 129 26.91 16.13 4.79
CA PRO A 129 26.69 16.33 6.23
C PRO A 129 25.23 16.46 6.65
N THR A 130 24.34 16.86 5.74
CA THR A 130 22.89 17.00 6.01
C THR A 130 22.19 15.65 6.15
N PHE A 131 22.68 14.60 5.51
CA PHE A 131 21.96 13.35 5.28
C PHE A 131 22.50 12.18 6.10
N GLY A 132 21.61 11.25 6.44
CA GLY A 132 21.95 9.95 7.02
C GLY A 132 22.27 8.88 5.98
N GLY A 133 21.93 9.14 4.70
CA GLY A 133 22.22 8.25 3.57
C GLY A 133 21.96 8.91 2.22
N ILE A 134 22.48 8.34 1.15
CA ILE A 134 22.37 8.87 -0.21
C ILE A 134 21.92 7.74 -1.17
N ASN A 135 20.82 7.96 -1.87
CA ASN A 135 20.38 7.16 -3.00
C ASN A 135 20.75 7.88 -4.29
N LEU A 136 21.59 7.28 -5.11
CA LEU A 136 21.89 7.77 -6.46
C LEU A 136 20.87 7.18 -7.43
N GLU A 137 20.36 8.00 -8.37
CA GLU A 137 19.27 7.63 -9.27
C GLU A 137 19.49 8.19 -10.68
N ASP A 138 19.15 7.44 -11.71
CA ASP A 138 19.09 7.89 -13.11
C ASP A 138 20.39 8.54 -13.64
N ILE A 139 21.55 8.05 -13.22
CA ILE A 139 22.88 8.47 -13.69
C ILE A 139 23.37 7.47 -14.72
N LYS A 140 23.82 7.96 -15.88
CA LYS A 140 24.27 7.09 -16.97
C LYS A 140 25.57 6.33 -16.65
N ALA A 141 25.69 5.14 -17.23
CA ALA A 141 26.93 4.40 -17.23
C ALA A 141 27.83 4.83 -18.43
N PRO A 142 29.18 4.84 -18.27
CA PRO A 142 29.93 4.23 -17.18
C PRO A 142 30.14 5.13 -15.94
N GLU A 143 29.81 6.41 -16.00
CA GLU A 143 30.04 7.42 -14.96
C GLU A 143 29.41 7.01 -13.62
N ALA A 144 28.20 6.40 -13.64
CA ALA A 144 27.50 5.93 -12.45
C ALA A 144 28.35 4.97 -11.59
N PHE A 145 29.18 4.10 -12.20
CA PHE A 145 30.03 3.17 -11.45
C PHE A 145 31.14 3.88 -10.69
N GLU A 146 31.75 4.88 -11.31
CA GLU A 146 32.80 5.68 -10.68
C GLU A 146 32.26 6.54 -9.55
N ILE A 147 31.15 7.25 -9.82
CA ILE A 147 30.49 8.13 -8.87
C ILE A 147 30.11 7.35 -7.61
N GLU A 148 29.38 6.23 -7.74
CA GLU A 148 28.95 5.43 -6.59
C GLU A 148 30.15 4.88 -5.81
N LYS A 149 31.13 4.29 -6.53
CA LYS A 149 32.32 3.70 -5.89
C LYS A 149 33.08 4.73 -5.06
N ARG A 150 33.28 5.92 -5.61
CA ARG A 150 34.02 6.98 -4.91
C ARG A 150 33.24 7.51 -3.72
N LEU A 151 31.97 7.86 -3.89
CA LEU A 151 31.14 8.36 -2.81
C LEU A 151 30.98 7.32 -1.68
N SER A 152 30.81 6.04 -2.00
CA SER A 152 30.73 4.97 -1.01
C SER A 152 32.04 4.74 -0.24
N ASN A 153 33.19 5.10 -0.80
CA ASN A 153 34.49 4.97 -0.15
C ASN A 153 34.92 6.25 0.60
N GLU A 154 34.44 7.40 0.18
CA GLU A 154 34.88 8.71 0.68
C GLU A 154 33.90 9.32 1.70
N LEU A 155 32.71 8.73 1.88
CA LEU A 155 31.70 9.16 2.85
C LEU A 155 31.50 8.10 3.93
N ASP A 156 31.22 8.55 5.15
CA ASP A 156 30.91 7.71 6.32
C ASP A 156 29.38 7.54 6.55
N ILE A 157 28.60 7.60 5.46
CA ILE A 157 27.16 7.34 5.43
C ILE A 157 26.83 6.37 4.28
N PRO A 158 25.73 5.58 4.39
CA PRO A 158 25.35 4.66 3.35
C PRO A 158 25.04 5.35 2.02
N VAL A 159 25.73 4.92 0.96
CA VAL A 159 25.50 5.34 -0.43
C VAL A 159 25.14 4.11 -1.26
N MET A 160 24.11 4.20 -2.08
CA MET A 160 23.71 3.12 -3.00
C MET A 160 23.10 3.72 -4.26
N HIS A 161 23.47 3.18 -5.42
CA HIS A 161 22.81 3.48 -6.69
C HIS A 161 21.70 2.46 -6.96
N ASP A 162 20.43 2.90 -6.92
CA ASP A 162 19.31 1.97 -7.00
C ASP A 162 19.18 1.25 -8.34
N ASP A 163 19.41 1.92 -9.47
CA ASP A 163 19.36 1.29 -10.79
C ASP A 163 20.41 0.19 -10.96
N GLN A 164 21.54 0.28 -10.25
CA GLN A 164 22.55 -0.75 -10.25
C GLN A 164 22.18 -1.90 -9.30
N HIS A 165 21.86 -1.60 -8.06
CA HIS A 165 21.75 -2.58 -6.99
C HIS A 165 20.32 -3.01 -6.69
N GLY A 166 19.32 -2.14 -6.87
CA GLY A 166 17.91 -2.48 -6.62
C GLY A 166 17.46 -3.64 -7.50
N THR A 167 17.59 -3.50 -8.83
CA THR A 167 17.23 -4.57 -9.77
C THR A 167 18.06 -5.84 -9.54
N ALA A 168 19.36 -5.71 -9.21
CA ALA A 168 20.24 -6.84 -8.94
C ALA A 168 19.76 -7.65 -7.72
N ILE A 169 19.44 -6.99 -6.62
CA ILE A 169 18.97 -7.63 -5.38
C ILE A 169 17.64 -8.35 -5.61
N ILE A 170 16.66 -7.66 -6.21
CA ILE A 170 15.33 -8.21 -6.41
C ILE A 170 15.34 -9.39 -7.40
N SER A 171 16.03 -9.23 -8.52
CA SER A 171 16.13 -10.31 -9.51
C SER A 171 16.92 -11.50 -8.97
N ALA A 172 17.93 -11.29 -8.12
CA ALA A 172 18.69 -12.35 -7.46
C ALA A 172 17.81 -13.16 -6.50
N ALA A 173 16.97 -12.50 -5.71
CA ALA A 173 16.00 -13.17 -4.84
C ALA A 173 14.98 -13.99 -5.63
N ALA A 174 14.44 -13.41 -6.72
CA ALA A 174 13.54 -14.12 -7.62
C ALA A 174 14.24 -15.30 -8.32
N LEU A 175 15.50 -15.14 -8.73
CA LEU A 175 16.28 -16.20 -9.37
C LEU A 175 16.52 -17.39 -8.43
N LEU A 176 16.89 -17.16 -7.17
CA LEU A 176 17.04 -18.25 -6.19
C LEU A 176 15.77 -19.10 -6.09
N ASN A 177 14.62 -18.44 -6.00
CA ASN A 177 13.33 -19.09 -5.87
C ASN A 177 12.91 -19.80 -7.18
N ALA A 178 13.19 -19.20 -8.34
CA ALA A 178 12.92 -19.81 -9.64
C ALA A 178 13.79 -21.04 -9.88
N LEU A 179 15.08 -20.99 -9.48
CA LEU A 179 15.99 -22.13 -9.56
C LEU A 179 15.53 -23.32 -8.70
N GLU A 180 15.04 -23.05 -7.49
CA GLU A 180 14.50 -24.10 -6.62
C GLU A 180 13.28 -24.78 -7.27
N LEU A 181 12.33 -24.00 -7.81
CA LEU A 181 11.15 -24.52 -8.49
C LEU A 181 11.48 -25.26 -9.80
N ALA A 182 12.52 -24.82 -10.49
CA ALA A 182 13.00 -25.49 -11.71
C ALA A 182 13.91 -26.70 -11.42
N GLU A 183 14.21 -26.99 -10.14
CA GLU A 183 15.13 -28.04 -9.67
C GLU A 183 16.56 -27.89 -10.27
N LYS A 184 17.02 -26.64 -10.41
CA LYS A 184 18.32 -26.29 -11.01
C LYS A 184 19.29 -25.76 -9.97
N LYS A 185 20.59 -26.05 -10.14
CA LYS A 185 21.66 -25.53 -9.27
C LYS A 185 22.34 -24.33 -9.92
N ILE A 186 22.53 -23.25 -9.17
CA ILE A 186 23.06 -21.98 -9.68
C ILE A 186 24.46 -22.12 -10.29
N ASP A 187 25.29 -23.03 -9.77
CA ASP A 187 26.64 -23.29 -10.28
C ASP A 187 26.67 -24.06 -11.60
N LYS A 188 25.54 -24.61 -12.05
CA LYS A 188 25.43 -25.44 -13.26
C LYS A 188 24.61 -24.80 -14.38
N VAL A 189 23.76 -23.84 -14.07
CA VAL A 189 22.88 -23.22 -15.07
C VAL A 189 23.62 -22.39 -16.09
N LYS A 190 23.17 -22.44 -17.34
CA LYS A 190 23.62 -21.56 -18.42
C LYS A 190 22.75 -20.31 -18.45
N VAL A 191 23.35 -19.14 -18.28
CA VAL A 191 22.66 -17.86 -18.19
C VAL A 191 22.98 -16.98 -19.38
N VAL A 192 21.94 -16.48 -20.03
CA VAL A 192 22.04 -15.50 -21.11
C VAL A 192 21.54 -14.15 -20.58
N VAL A 193 22.38 -13.13 -20.69
CA VAL A 193 22.06 -11.76 -20.29
C VAL A 193 21.95 -10.89 -21.55
N CYS A 194 20.75 -10.37 -21.80
CA CYS A 194 20.48 -9.46 -22.91
C CYS A 194 20.52 -8.03 -22.42
N GLY A 195 21.59 -7.31 -22.75
CA GLY A 195 21.95 -6.01 -22.24
C GLY A 195 23.31 -6.03 -21.57
N ALA A 196 24.03 -4.90 -21.57
CA ALA A 196 25.33 -4.72 -20.93
C ALA A 196 25.47 -3.30 -20.34
N GLY A 197 24.36 -2.75 -19.87
CA GLY A 197 24.30 -1.51 -19.10
C GLY A 197 24.54 -1.73 -17.60
N ALA A 198 24.39 -0.67 -16.80
CA ALA A 198 24.63 -0.71 -15.35
C ALA A 198 23.86 -1.83 -14.64
N ALA A 199 22.56 -1.93 -14.86
CA ALA A 199 21.72 -2.96 -14.27
C ALA A 199 22.16 -4.38 -14.67
N ALA A 200 22.46 -4.64 -15.95
CA ALA A 200 22.87 -5.95 -16.44
C ALA A 200 24.20 -6.41 -15.81
N ILE A 201 25.17 -5.51 -15.72
CA ILE A 201 26.46 -5.78 -15.07
C ILE A 201 26.27 -6.09 -13.59
N SER A 202 25.51 -5.27 -12.88
CA SER A 202 25.27 -5.42 -11.43
C SER A 202 24.46 -6.68 -11.10
N CYS A 203 23.40 -6.99 -11.87
CA CYS A 203 22.67 -8.25 -11.76
C CYS A 203 23.59 -9.45 -11.92
N THR A 204 24.44 -9.43 -12.95
CA THR A 204 25.35 -10.56 -13.22
C THR A 204 26.40 -10.72 -12.13
N ARG A 205 26.93 -9.62 -11.57
CA ARG A 205 27.82 -9.65 -10.40
C ARG A 205 27.13 -10.26 -9.19
N MET A 206 25.88 -9.88 -8.91
CA MET A 206 25.11 -10.44 -7.81
C MET A 206 24.85 -11.94 -7.99
N TYR A 207 24.51 -12.40 -9.22
CA TYR A 207 24.35 -13.83 -9.48
C TYR A 207 25.65 -14.61 -9.31
N ARG A 208 26.79 -14.01 -9.65
CA ARG A 208 28.11 -14.60 -9.38
C ARG A 208 28.39 -14.71 -7.87
N ALA A 209 28.03 -13.70 -7.11
CA ALA A 209 28.15 -13.75 -5.65
C ALA A 209 27.28 -14.87 -5.03
N LEU A 210 26.16 -15.22 -5.67
CA LEU A 210 25.32 -16.37 -5.33
C LEU A 210 25.88 -17.73 -5.78
N GLY A 211 26.97 -17.77 -6.55
CA GLY A 211 27.62 -19.00 -7.01
C GLY A 211 27.54 -19.28 -8.50
N LEU A 212 26.96 -18.40 -9.32
CA LEU A 212 26.93 -18.57 -10.77
C LEU A 212 28.37 -18.54 -11.35
N ARG A 213 28.73 -19.57 -12.09
CA ARG A 213 30.09 -19.67 -12.71
C ARG A 213 30.22 -18.76 -13.90
N LYS A 214 31.36 -18.07 -14.02
CA LYS A 214 31.65 -17.15 -15.13
C LYS A 214 31.53 -17.80 -16.49
N GLU A 215 32.04 -19.03 -16.64
CA GLU A 215 32.01 -19.80 -17.88
C GLU A 215 30.60 -20.16 -18.38
N ASN A 216 29.59 -20.07 -17.49
CA ASN A 216 28.20 -20.33 -17.82
C ASN A 216 27.43 -19.08 -18.25
N ILE A 217 28.06 -17.92 -18.25
CA ILE A 217 27.44 -16.64 -18.60
C ILE A 217 27.71 -16.30 -20.05
N VAL A 218 26.69 -15.89 -20.78
CA VAL A 218 26.80 -15.24 -22.09
C VAL A 218 26.08 -13.91 -22.04
N MET A 219 26.81 -12.82 -22.15
CA MET A 219 26.25 -11.46 -22.16
C MET A 219 26.23 -10.92 -23.60
N THR A 220 25.17 -10.20 -23.95
CA THR A 220 25.00 -9.56 -25.26
C THR A 220 24.78 -8.06 -25.14
N ASP A 221 25.23 -7.30 -26.10
CA ASP A 221 24.91 -5.88 -26.28
C ASP A 221 24.40 -5.60 -27.71
N SER A 222 24.25 -4.33 -28.08
CA SER A 222 23.80 -3.92 -29.42
C SER A 222 24.66 -4.45 -30.59
N LYS A 223 25.87 -4.90 -30.30
CA LYS A 223 26.83 -5.46 -31.30
C LYS A 223 26.88 -7.00 -31.28
N GLY A 224 26.00 -7.66 -30.51
CA GLY A 224 25.93 -9.11 -30.35
C GLY A 224 26.62 -9.62 -29.09
N VAL A 225 27.10 -10.86 -29.11
CA VAL A 225 27.74 -11.50 -27.94
C VAL A 225 29.04 -10.80 -27.56
N ILE A 226 29.20 -10.53 -26.25
CA ILE A 226 30.45 -9.98 -25.70
C ILE A 226 31.45 -11.13 -25.56
N SER A 227 32.36 -11.22 -26.52
CA SER A 227 33.39 -12.27 -26.57
C SER A 227 34.78 -11.70 -26.30
N VAL A 228 35.71 -12.56 -25.87
CA VAL A 228 37.13 -12.20 -25.67
C VAL A 228 37.83 -11.75 -26.95
N LYS A 229 37.23 -12.00 -28.13
CA LYS A 229 37.74 -11.59 -29.44
C LYS A 229 37.39 -10.15 -29.81
N ARG A 230 36.47 -9.50 -29.04
CA ARG A 230 36.05 -8.13 -29.33
C ARG A 230 37.05 -7.11 -28.79
N GLU A 231 37.38 -6.17 -29.65
CA GLU A 231 38.19 -5.00 -29.28
C GLU A 231 37.34 -3.90 -28.64
N ASN A 232 37.97 -2.99 -27.89
CA ASN A 232 37.36 -1.80 -27.27
C ASN A 232 36.20 -2.09 -26.32
N LEU A 233 36.31 -3.16 -25.55
CA LEU A 233 35.39 -3.40 -24.43
C LEU A 233 35.72 -2.51 -23.23
N THR A 234 34.73 -1.93 -22.59
CA THR A 234 34.94 -1.32 -21.28
C THR A 234 35.34 -2.37 -20.24
N LYS A 235 35.96 -1.95 -19.15
CA LYS A 235 36.42 -2.85 -18.08
C LYS A 235 35.28 -3.75 -17.56
N GLU A 236 34.11 -3.19 -17.38
CA GLU A 236 32.91 -3.87 -16.88
C GLU A 236 32.42 -4.93 -17.88
N LYS A 237 32.40 -4.62 -19.17
CA LYS A 237 32.03 -5.60 -20.24
C LYS A 237 33.07 -6.69 -20.40
N ALA A 238 34.36 -6.35 -20.32
CA ALA A 238 35.45 -7.31 -20.40
C ALA A 238 35.41 -8.35 -19.27
N GLU A 239 34.89 -7.99 -18.10
CA GLU A 239 34.67 -8.92 -17.00
C GLU A 239 33.81 -10.14 -17.41
N PHE A 240 32.83 -9.95 -18.30
CA PHE A 240 31.89 -10.97 -18.75
C PHE A 240 32.13 -11.47 -20.19
N ALA A 241 33.24 -11.12 -20.80
CA ALA A 241 33.57 -11.60 -22.13
C ALA A 241 33.75 -13.14 -22.16
N THR A 242 32.96 -13.80 -23.01
CA THR A 242 32.95 -15.26 -23.13
C THR A 242 33.97 -15.75 -24.16
N LYS A 243 34.51 -16.97 -23.92
CA LYS A 243 35.36 -17.72 -24.89
C LYS A 243 34.53 -18.56 -25.86
N ARG A 244 33.20 -18.69 -25.64
CA ARG A 244 32.33 -19.48 -26.52
C ARG A 244 32.22 -18.84 -27.89
N ASN A 245 32.17 -19.68 -28.95
CA ASN A 245 32.04 -19.21 -30.32
C ASN A 245 30.57 -18.98 -30.67
N LEU A 246 30.00 -17.85 -30.17
CA LEU A 246 28.63 -17.41 -30.35
C LEU A 246 28.65 -15.97 -30.86
N SER A 247 27.74 -15.63 -31.79
CA SER A 247 27.71 -14.32 -32.44
C SER A 247 26.53 -13.45 -31.99
N ASN A 248 25.37 -14.05 -31.72
CA ASN A 248 24.14 -13.33 -31.49
C ASN A 248 23.28 -13.94 -30.35
N LEU A 249 22.20 -13.25 -29.98
CA LEU A 249 21.31 -13.67 -28.93
C LEU A 249 20.64 -15.02 -29.23
N LYS A 250 20.22 -15.25 -30.48
CA LYS A 250 19.53 -16.49 -30.87
C LYS A 250 20.42 -17.72 -30.65
N GLU A 251 21.70 -17.65 -31.00
CA GLU A 251 22.66 -18.71 -30.74
C GLU A 251 22.91 -18.92 -29.24
N ALA A 252 22.94 -17.83 -28.46
CA ALA A 252 23.17 -17.88 -27.03
C ALA A 252 21.98 -18.55 -26.27
N MET A 253 20.77 -18.41 -26.79
CA MET A 253 19.54 -18.94 -26.17
C MET A 253 19.44 -20.46 -26.29
N VAL A 254 20.15 -21.10 -27.21
CA VAL A 254 20.10 -22.56 -27.38
C VAL A 254 20.61 -23.28 -26.13
N ASP A 255 19.78 -24.17 -25.55
CA ASP A 255 20.04 -24.89 -24.32
C ASP A 255 20.33 -23.96 -23.09
N ALA A 256 19.92 -22.70 -23.13
CA ALA A 256 20.02 -21.81 -21.99
C ALA A 256 18.99 -22.16 -20.93
N ASP A 257 19.39 -22.18 -19.65
CA ASP A 257 18.51 -22.40 -18.50
C ASP A 257 17.81 -21.12 -18.06
N VAL A 258 18.52 -19.99 -18.16
CA VAL A 258 18.06 -18.70 -17.64
C VAL A 258 18.30 -17.62 -18.69
N PHE A 259 17.28 -16.83 -18.95
CA PHE A 259 17.36 -15.60 -19.71
C PHE A 259 17.09 -14.39 -18.81
N ILE A 260 17.97 -13.39 -18.87
CA ILE A 260 17.88 -12.13 -18.13
C ILE A 260 17.85 -10.98 -19.14
N GLY A 261 16.69 -10.37 -19.33
CA GLY A 261 16.47 -9.24 -20.21
C GLY A 261 16.60 -7.92 -19.47
N LEU A 262 17.51 -7.06 -19.90
CA LEU A 262 17.78 -5.72 -19.36
C LEU A 262 18.20 -4.78 -20.52
N SER A 263 17.43 -4.81 -21.61
CA SER A 263 17.78 -4.08 -22.83
C SER A 263 16.59 -3.27 -23.40
N LYS A 264 15.87 -3.80 -24.35
CA LYS A 264 14.72 -3.13 -25.00
C LYS A 264 13.65 -4.15 -25.38
N ALA A 265 12.47 -3.66 -25.70
CA ALA A 265 11.33 -4.47 -26.12
C ALA A 265 11.63 -5.40 -27.31
N ASP A 266 10.91 -6.52 -27.36
CA ASP A 266 10.82 -7.45 -28.50
C ASP A 266 12.15 -8.05 -28.98
N MET A 267 13.11 -8.24 -28.07
CA MET A 267 14.40 -8.86 -28.37
C MET A 267 14.34 -10.38 -28.44
N VAL A 268 13.33 -11.02 -27.84
CA VAL A 268 13.17 -12.48 -27.76
C VAL A 268 11.93 -12.91 -28.53
N THR A 269 12.11 -13.87 -29.44
CA THR A 269 11.00 -14.46 -30.20
C THR A 269 10.52 -15.78 -29.58
N PRO A 270 9.29 -16.25 -29.92
CA PRO A 270 8.80 -17.57 -29.51
C PRO A 270 9.75 -18.71 -29.88
N GLU A 271 10.35 -18.65 -31.08
CA GLU A 271 11.29 -19.66 -31.57
C GLU A 271 12.55 -19.72 -30.69
N MET A 272 13.06 -18.58 -30.21
CA MET A 272 14.19 -18.55 -29.28
C MET A 272 13.83 -19.23 -27.96
N LEU A 273 12.62 -18.99 -27.42
CA LEU A 273 12.17 -19.65 -26.18
C LEU A 273 12.08 -21.16 -26.32
N LEU A 274 11.66 -21.64 -27.51
CA LEU A 274 11.56 -23.09 -27.78
C LEU A 274 12.92 -23.78 -27.78
N THR A 275 14.02 -23.05 -28.04
CA THR A 275 15.36 -23.61 -28.00
C THR A 275 16.00 -23.69 -26.62
N MET A 276 15.41 -23.05 -25.63
CA MET A 276 15.90 -23.09 -24.24
C MET A 276 15.77 -24.48 -23.61
N ALA A 277 16.54 -24.73 -22.59
CA ALA A 277 16.49 -25.95 -21.80
C ALA A 277 15.10 -26.17 -21.17
N LYS A 278 14.83 -27.37 -20.65
CA LYS A 278 13.61 -27.72 -19.93
C LYS A 278 13.45 -26.84 -18.66
N ASN A 279 12.22 -26.45 -18.32
CA ASN A 279 11.90 -25.55 -17.22
C ASN A 279 12.73 -24.27 -17.25
N PRO A 280 12.64 -23.47 -18.34
CA PRO A 280 13.45 -22.27 -18.47
C PRO A 280 12.96 -21.15 -17.54
N ILE A 281 13.88 -20.36 -17.05
CA ILE A 281 13.63 -19.17 -16.25
C ILE A 281 13.84 -17.96 -17.16
N VAL A 282 12.82 -17.10 -17.29
CA VAL A 282 12.85 -15.93 -18.17
C VAL A 282 12.46 -14.67 -17.43
N PHE A 283 13.43 -13.79 -17.19
CA PHE A 283 13.21 -12.48 -16.60
C PHE A 283 13.33 -11.43 -17.70
N ALA A 284 12.19 -10.96 -18.20
CA ALA A 284 12.09 -9.92 -19.22
C ALA A 284 11.78 -8.58 -18.54
N MET A 285 12.83 -7.82 -18.19
CA MET A 285 12.75 -6.68 -17.28
C MET A 285 12.89 -5.32 -17.97
N ALA A 286 12.95 -5.26 -19.30
CA ALA A 286 12.94 -3.98 -20.02
C ALA A 286 11.65 -3.19 -19.74
N ASN A 287 11.79 -1.86 -19.65
CA ASN A 287 10.69 -0.93 -19.44
C ASN A 287 10.62 0.09 -20.60
N PRO A 288 9.41 0.53 -21.05
CA PRO A 288 8.08 0.12 -20.51
C PRO A 288 7.59 -1.24 -21.01
N ASP A 289 8.15 -1.75 -22.11
CA ASP A 289 7.77 -3.00 -22.72
C ASP A 289 8.89 -4.04 -22.60
N PRO A 290 8.55 -5.29 -22.17
CA PRO A 290 9.55 -6.34 -21.94
C PRO A 290 10.13 -6.89 -23.23
N GLU A 291 11.27 -7.59 -23.15
CA GLU A 291 11.94 -8.26 -24.26
C GLU A 291 11.08 -9.31 -24.97
N ILE A 292 10.09 -9.83 -24.29
CA ILE A 292 9.00 -10.65 -24.84
C ILE A 292 7.74 -10.45 -24.01
N ASN A 293 6.59 -10.35 -24.69
CA ASN A 293 5.30 -10.20 -24.00
C ASN A 293 4.99 -11.43 -23.12
N TYR A 294 4.54 -11.20 -21.86
CA TYR A 294 4.24 -12.24 -20.88
C TYR A 294 3.27 -13.31 -21.41
N SER A 295 2.14 -12.85 -21.99
CA SER A 295 1.12 -13.76 -22.51
C SER A 295 1.59 -14.56 -23.71
N LEU A 296 2.48 -14.00 -24.54
CA LEU A 296 3.08 -14.71 -25.67
C LEU A 296 4.05 -15.77 -25.17
N ALA A 297 4.94 -15.43 -24.22
CA ALA A 297 5.91 -16.35 -23.66
C ALA A 297 5.25 -17.55 -22.96
N THR A 298 4.26 -17.30 -22.09
CA THR A 298 3.55 -18.34 -21.35
C THR A 298 2.67 -19.26 -22.23
N LYS A 299 2.17 -18.72 -23.37
CA LYS A 299 1.49 -19.56 -24.39
C LYS A 299 2.47 -20.39 -25.22
N THR A 300 3.69 -19.89 -25.40
CA THR A 300 4.72 -20.61 -26.17
C THR A 300 5.28 -21.81 -25.38
N ARG A 301 5.44 -21.65 -24.07
CA ARG A 301 5.95 -22.72 -23.17
C ARG A 301 5.21 -22.74 -21.83
N GLU A 302 4.59 -23.86 -21.49
CA GLU A 302 3.88 -24.07 -20.23
C GLU A 302 4.82 -24.29 -19.04
N ASP A 303 6.04 -24.79 -19.29
CA ASP A 303 7.04 -25.08 -18.27
C ASP A 303 7.90 -23.86 -17.88
N ILE A 304 7.61 -22.68 -18.44
CA ILE A 304 8.34 -21.45 -18.18
C ILE A 304 8.07 -20.85 -16.79
N ILE A 305 9.11 -20.38 -16.11
CA ILE A 305 9.00 -19.52 -14.94
C ILE A 305 9.34 -18.11 -15.39
N MET A 306 8.37 -17.20 -15.38
CA MET A 306 8.54 -15.86 -15.95
C MET A 306 8.34 -14.76 -14.93
N ALA A 307 9.20 -13.72 -15.02
CA ALA A 307 9.07 -12.47 -14.31
C ALA A 307 9.25 -11.28 -15.25
N THR A 308 8.65 -10.14 -14.91
CA THR A 308 8.74 -8.89 -15.66
C THR A 308 8.87 -7.69 -14.72
N GLY A 309 9.21 -6.51 -15.25
CA GLY A 309 9.14 -5.25 -14.49
C GLY A 309 7.72 -4.73 -14.27
N ARG A 310 6.72 -5.27 -14.95
CA ARG A 310 5.34 -4.75 -14.98
C ARG A 310 4.50 -5.24 -13.79
N SER A 311 3.65 -4.35 -13.26
CA SER A 311 2.75 -4.64 -12.14
C SER A 311 1.51 -5.48 -12.50
N ASP A 312 1.18 -5.57 -13.79
CA ASP A 312 0.01 -6.31 -14.30
C ASP A 312 0.29 -7.81 -14.51
N HIS A 313 1.50 -8.29 -14.18
CA HIS A 313 1.89 -9.69 -14.30
C HIS A 313 2.25 -10.32 -12.92
N PRO A 314 2.24 -11.66 -12.79
CA PRO A 314 2.41 -12.36 -11.52
C PRO A 314 3.69 -12.02 -10.76
N ASN A 315 4.84 -12.18 -11.38
CA ASN A 315 6.15 -11.96 -10.75
C ASN A 315 6.71 -10.60 -11.18
N GLN A 316 6.42 -9.56 -10.40
CA GLN A 316 6.95 -8.22 -10.66
C GLN A 316 8.33 -8.05 -10.00
N VAL A 317 9.37 -7.88 -10.81
CA VAL A 317 10.69 -7.45 -10.36
C VAL A 317 10.70 -5.93 -10.31
N ASN A 318 10.59 -5.37 -9.10
CA ASN A 318 10.49 -3.93 -8.88
C ASN A 318 11.39 -3.51 -7.72
N ASN A 319 12.24 -2.51 -7.93
CA ASN A 319 13.23 -2.01 -6.96
C ASN A 319 12.59 -1.58 -5.62
N VAL A 320 11.31 -1.22 -5.62
CA VAL A 320 10.56 -0.86 -4.40
C VAL A 320 10.52 -1.97 -3.35
N LEU A 321 10.74 -3.22 -3.75
CA LEU A 321 10.87 -4.34 -2.80
C LEU A 321 12.19 -4.32 -2.02
N GLY A 322 13.19 -3.54 -2.45
CA GLY A 322 14.55 -3.53 -1.90
C GLY A 322 14.94 -2.21 -1.24
N PHE A 323 15.12 -1.15 -2.04
CA PHE A 323 15.80 0.05 -1.58
C PHE A 323 15.23 0.69 -0.30
N PRO A 324 13.90 0.80 -0.09
CA PRO A 324 13.40 1.46 1.12
C PRO A 324 13.79 0.71 2.38
N PHE A 325 13.72 -0.62 2.31
CA PHE A 325 13.96 -1.51 3.45
C PHE A 325 15.45 -1.69 3.72
N ILE A 326 16.30 -1.66 2.68
CA ILE A 326 17.76 -1.69 2.80
C ILE A 326 18.24 -0.42 3.50
N PHE A 327 17.78 0.75 3.02
CA PHE A 327 18.10 2.02 3.69
C PHE A 327 17.55 2.08 5.11
N ARG A 328 16.36 1.52 5.37
CA ARG A 328 15.81 1.47 6.75
C ARG A 328 16.74 0.68 7.67
N GLY A 329 17.16 -0.52 7.28
CA GLY A 329 18.09 -1.32 8.07
C GLY A 329 19.46 -0.64 8.26
N ALA A 330 19.98 0.03 7.22
CA ALA A 330 21.24 0.76 7.28
C ALA A 330 21.17 2.00 8.21
N LEU A 331 20.10 2.78 8.12
CA LEU A 331 19.90 3.99 8.93
C LEU A 331 19.70 3.65 10.42
N ASP A 332 18.96 2.58 10.72
CA ASP A 332 18.63 2.21 12.11
C ASP A 332 19.85 1.79 12.93
N VAL A 333 20.89 1.29 12.27
CA VAL A 333 22.18 0.97 12.90
C VAL A 333 23.27 2.01 12.61
N LYS A 334 22.93 3.13 11.95
CA LYS A 334 23.88 4.16 11.51
C LYS A 334 25.06 3.56 10.74
N ALA A 335 24.75 2.73 9.74
CA ALA A 335 25.77 2.08 8.95
C ALA A 335 26.63 3.12 8.20
N THR A 336 27.94 2.90 8.11
CA THR A 336 28.85 3.77 7.34
C THR A 336 28.75 3.53 5.85
N LYS A 337 28.24 2.39 5.42
CA LYS A 337 28.03 2.04 4.00
C LYS A 337 27.01 0.91 3.85
N ILE A 338 26.48 0.74 2.65
CA ILE A 338 25.74 -0.46 2.24
C ILE A 338 26.73 -1.38 1.50
N ASN A 339 27.22 -2.41 2.21
CA ASN A 339 28.18 -3.36 1.69
C ASN A 339 27.50 -4.58 1.02
N ASP A 340 28.31 -5.48 0.49
CA ASP A 340 27.80 -6.65 -0.24
C ASP A 340 27.12 -7.67 0.69
N GLU A 341 27.54 -7.75 1.96
CA GLU A 341 26.91 -8.58 2.98
C GLU A 341 25.48 -8.11 3.28
N MET A 342 25.26 -6.81 3.37
CA MET A 342 23.91 -6.22 3.57
C MET A 342 23.02 -6.43 2.33
N LYS A 343 23.56 -6.29 1.12
CA LYS A 343 22.83 -6.56 -0.13
C LYS A 343 22.45 -8.04 -0.21
N MET A 344 23.36 -8.94 0.13
CA MET A 344 23.12 -10.38 0.17
C MET A 344 22.08 -10.76 1.23
N ALA A 345 22.10 -10.14 2.40
CA ALA A 345 21.10 -10.32 3.45
C ALA A 345 19.68 -9.93 2.94
N ALA A 346 19.57 -8.84 2.19
CA ALA A 346 18.31 -8.44 1.56
C ALA A 346 17.83 -9.46 0.52
N VAL A 347 18.72 -10.00 -0.33
CA VAL A 347 18.41 -11.08 -1.29
C VAL A 347 17.82 -12.29 -0.57
N LEU A 348 18.51 -12.76 0.47
CA LEU A 348 18.08 -13.95 1.23
C LEU A 348 16.76 -13.71 1.98
N ALA A 349 16.59 -12.53 2.58
CA ALA A 349 15.35 -12.17 3.26
C ALA A 349 14.14 -12.14 2.30
N LEU A 350 14.30 -11.54 1.12
CA LEU A 350 13.25 -11.52 0.09
C LEU A 350 12.92 -12.91 -0.44
N SER A 351 13.94 -13.72 -0.70
CA SER A 351 13.76 -15.10 -1.16
C SER A 351 13.03 -15.95 -0.12
N ALA A 352 13.41 -15.85 1.16
CA ALA A 352 12.75 -16.56 2.26
C ALA A 352 11.29 -16.10 2.44
N LEU A 353 11.03 -14.79 2.39
CA LEU A 353 9.71 -14.22 2.60
C LEU A 353 8.66 -14.70 1.58
N ALA A 354 9.07 -14.95 0.33
CA ALA A 354 8.18 -15.51 -0.70
C ALA A 354 7.69 -16.92 -0.36
N LYS A 355 8.43 -17.67 0.46
CA LYS A 355 8.10 -19.04 0.89
C LYS A 355 7.25 -19.11 2.15
N GLU A 356 7.21 -18.03 2.92
CA GLU A 356 6.36 -17.93 4.11
C GLU A 356 4.87 -17.86 3.73
N THR A 357 3.99 -18.30 4.65
CA THR A 357 2.54 -18.18 4.48
C THR A 357 2.14 -16.73 4.30
N VAL A 358 1.53 -16.43 3.16
CA VAL A 358 1.08 -15.07 2.82
C VAL A 358 -0.17 -14.73 3.65
N PRO A 359 -0.18 -13.59 4.36
CA PRO A 359 -1.35 -13.16 5.12
C PRO A 359 -2.60 -13.02 4.22
N GLU A 360 -3.77 -13.36 4.76
CA GLU A 360 -5.03 -13.38 3.99
C GLU A 360 -5.34 -12.02 3.35
N PHE A 361 -5.05 -10.93 4.02
CA PHE A 361 -5.29 -9.57 3.47
C PHE A 361 -4.40 -9.25 2.26
N VAL A 362 -3.18 -9.81 2.15
CA VAL A 362 -2.33 -9.70 0.96
C VAL A 362 -2.94 -10.50 -0.18
N ASN A 363 -3.38 -11.74 0.09
CA ASN A 363 -4.10 -12.56 -0.90
C ASN A 363 -5.30 -11.81 -1.48
N ILE A 364 -6.07 -11.17 -0.61
CA ILE A 364 -7.26 -10.42 -0.99
C ILE A 364 -6.89 -9.17 -1.80
N ALA A 365 -5.82 -8.44 -1.42
CA ALA A 365 -5.37 -7.23 -2.13
C ALA A 365 -4.97 -7.49 -3.58
N TYR A 366 -4.60 -8.72 -3.91
CA TYR A 366 -4.19 -9.14 -5.26
C TYR A 366 -5.21 -10.07 -5.95
N ASP A 367 -6.45 -10.15 -5.45
CA ASP A 367 -7.55 -11.00 -5.96
C ASP A 367 -7.17 -12.47 -6.15
N LYS A 368 -6.36 -12.99 -5.25
CA LYS A 368 -5.95 -14.40 -5.22
C LYS A 368 -6.62 -15.10 -4.04
N THR A 369 -7.08 -16.31 -4.26
CA THR A 369 -7.63 -17.15 -3.18
C THR A 369 -6.56 -17.55 -2.19
N LYS A 370 -5.34 -17.81 -2.68
CA LYS A 370 -4.18 -18.12 -1.86
C LYS A 370 -2.90 -17.94 -2.69
N LEU A 371 -2.10 -16.92 -2.37
CA LEU A 371 -0.75 -16.81 -2.88
C LEU A 371 0.12 -17.84 -2.13
N THR A 372 0.76 -18.72 -2.85
CA THR A 372 1.69 -19.70 -2.32
C THR A 372 2.91 -19.75 -3.20
N PHE A 373 4.05 -20.15 -2.64
CA PHE A 373 5.29 -20.32 -3.39
C PHE A 373 5.08 -21.30 -4.57
N ASN A 374 5.15 -20.76 -5.79
CA ASN A 374 5.02 -21.48 -7.06
C ASN A 374 5.53 -20.59 -8.21
N LYS A 375 5.46 -21.09 -9.47
CA LYS A 375 5.94 -20.36 -10.66
C LYS A 375 5.35 -18.96 -10.87
N ASP A 376 4.18 -18.67 -10.28
CA ASP A 376 3.50 -17.37 -10.35
C ASP A 376 3.72 -16.50 -9.10
N TYR A 377 4.47 -16.99 -8.11
CA TYR A 377 4.81 -16.27 -6.89
C TYR A 377 6.21 -16.65 -6.38
N ILE A 378 7.24 -16.16 -7.07
CA ILE A 378 8.66 -16.36 -6.73
C ILE A 378 9.26 -15.17 -5.97
N ILE A 379 8.53 -14.06 -5.85
CA ILE A 379 8.94 -12.83 -5.17
C ILE A 379 7.74 -12.22 -4.44
N PRO A 380 7.91 -11.62 -3.24
CA PRO A 380 6.84 -10.93 -2.54
C PRO A 380 6.22 -9.80 -3.35
N LYS A 381 5.01 -9.41 -3.00
CA LYS A 381 4.33 -8.28 -3.63
C LYS A 381 4.74 -6.94 -2.97
N PRO A 382 4.79 -5.82 -3.72
CA PRO A 382 5.23 -4.52 -3.17
C PRO A 382 4.47 -4.03 -1.93
N PHE A 383 3.20 -4.37 -1.81
CA PHE A 383 2.37 -3.99 -0.67
C PHE A 383 2.30 -5.04 0.45
N ASP A 384 3.20 -6.01 0.43
CA ASP A 384 3.30 -6.97 1.53
C ASP A 384 3.91 -6.28 2.77
N PRO A 385 3.15 -6.12 3.86
CA PRO A 385 3.63 -5.42 5.05
C PRO A 385 4.75 -6.16 5.79
N ARG A 386 4.95 -7.44 5.52
CA ARG A 386 6.05 -8.21 6.09
C ARG A 386 7.42 -7.72 5.60
N LEU A 387 7.48 -7.01 4.46
CA LEU A 387 8.73 -6.49 3.92
C LEU A 387 9.48 -5.61 4.93
N ILE A 388 8.79 -4.68 5.60
CA ILE A 388 9.44 -3.78 6.57
C ILE A 388 9.86 -4.48 7.87
N THR A 389 9.21 -5.59 8.24
CA THR A 389 9.55 -6.33 9.46
C THR A 389 10.55 -7.45 9.23
N LYS A 390 10.81 -7.83 7.97
CA LYS A 390 11.72 -8.93 7.63
C LYS A 390 13.04 -8.47 7.00
N ILE A 391 13.01 -7.49 6.09
CA ILE A 391 14.22 -7.08 5.37
C ILE A 391 15.11 -6.18 6.24
N PRO A 392 14.64 -5.08 6.87
CA PRO A 392 15.49 -4.22 7.67
C PRO A 392 16.25 -4.94 8.81
N PRO A 393 15.64 -5.88 9.57
CA PRO A 393 16.38 -6.62 10.60
C PRO A 393 17.55 -7.45 10.04
N MET A 394 17.35 -8.11 8.89
CA MET A 394 18.42 -8.90 8.26
C MET A 394 19.55 -8.01 7.74
N VAL A 395 19.20 -6.86 7.14
CA VAL A 395 20.18 -5.87 6.68
C VAL A 395 20.94 -5.24 7.84
N ALA A 396 20.23 -4.84 8.91
CA ALA A 396 20.85 -4.29 10.13
C ALA A 396 21.80 -5.30 10.78
N LYS A 397 21.39 -6.57 10.87
CA LYS A 397 22.23 -7.64 11.40
C LYS A 397 23.50 -7.82 10.57
N ALA A 398 23.37 -7.86 9.24
CA ALA A 398 24.53 -7.97 8.35
C ALA A 398 25.47 -6.76 8.47
N ALA A 399 24.95 -5.55 8.68
CA ALA A 399 25.75 -4.36 8.94
C ALA A 399 26.53 -4.48 10.27
N MET A 400 25.88 -5.01 11.31
CA MET A 400 26.53 -5.26 12.61
C MET A 400 27.61 -6.35 12.50
N ASP A 401 27.28 -7.47 11.87
CA ASP A 401 28.18 -8.62 11.73
C ASP A 401 29.41 -8.29 10.87
N SER A 402 29.26 -7.39 9.88
CA SER A 402 30.36 -6.93 9.01
C SER A 402 31.12 -5.69 9.55
N GLY A 403 30.74 -5.20 10.74
CA GLY A 403 31.44 -4.11 11.44
C GLY A 403 31.23 -2.72 10.84
N VAL A 404 30.21 -2.52 10.01
CA VAL A 404 29.88 -1.20 9.43
C VAL A 404 28.80 -0.45 10.22
N ALA A 405 28.17 -1.07 11.21
CA ALA A 405 27.19 -0.45 12.09
C ALA A 405 27.88 0.36 13.20
N GLN A 406 27.48 1.62 13.37
CA GLN A 406 27.97 2.48 14.46
C GLN A 406 27.10 2.37 15.71
N GLN A 407 25.83 1.97 15.57
CA GLN A 407 24.89 1.80 16.68
C GLN A 407 24.22 0.42 16.58
N PRO A 408 24.69 -0.59 17.33
CA PRO A 408 24.08 -1.92 17.30
C PRO A 408 22.70 -1.92 17.95
N ILE A 409 21.81 -2.80 17.45
CA ILE A 409 20.50 -3.08 18.03
C ILE A 409 20.69 -4.07 19.19
N GLU A 410 20.36 -3.63 20.40
CA GLU A 410 20.47 -4.46 21.62
C GLU A 410 19.20 -5.27 21.86
N ASN A 411 18.02 -4.72 21.54
CA ASN A 411 16.71 -5.35 21.78
C ASN A 411 15.94 -5.49 20.46
N TRP A 412 15.96 -6.70 19.93
CA TRP A 412 15.32 -7.02 18.64
C TRP A 412 13.79 -7.00 18.70
N ASP A 413 13.19 -7.40 19.83
CA ASP A 413 11.73 -7.38 20.01
C ASP A 413 11.20 -5.94 19.97
N LYS A 414 11.88 -5.03 20.68
CA LYS A 414 11.55 -3.59 20.64
C LYS A 414 11.73 -3.02 19.22
N TYR A 415 12.79 -3.39 18.53
CA TYR A 415 13.03 -2.94 17.16
C TYR A 415 11.95 -3.43 16.20
N GLU A 416 11.51 -4.68 16.33
CA GLU A 416 10.40 -5.22 15.55
C GLU A 416 9.08 -4.47 15.84
N GLU A 417 8.80 -4.14 17.12
CA GLU A 417 7.64 -3.30 17.50
C GLU A 417 7.72 -1.89 16.85
N GLU A 418 8.89 -1.27 16.82
CA GLU A 418 9.11 0.02 16.17
C GLU A 418 8.86 -0.06 14.66
N LEU A 419 9.36 -1.10 13.99
CA LEU A 419 9.08 -1.34 12.57
C LEU A 419 7.59 -1.60 12.31
N HIS A 420 6.92 -2.37 13.17
CA HIS A 420 5.47 -2.57 13.10
C HIS A 420 4.69 -1.26 13.22
N SER A 421 5.10 -0.36 14.10
CA SER A 421 4.42 0.94 14.27
C SER A 421 4.45 1.79 12.99
N ARG A 422 5.51 1.67 12.18
CA ARG A 422 5.63 2.34 10.87
C ARG A 422 4.68 1.77 9.79
N LEU A 423 4.11 0.57 10.01
CA LEU A 423 3.11 -0.04 9.11
C LEU A 423 1.77 0.70 9.09
N TYR A 424 1.42 1.37 10.16
CA TYR A 424 0.10 1.97 10.37
C TYR A 424 0.04 3.49 10.09
N SER A 425 0.95 4.02 9.26
CA SER A 425 0.82 5.41 8.81
C SER A 425 -0.49 5.59 8.02
N ASP A 426 -1.13 6.74 8.19
CA ASP A 426 -2.50 7.09 7.77
C ASP A 426 -2.88 6.67 6.35
N LYS A 427 -1.97 6.86 5.42
CA LYS A 427 -2.19 6.60 3.99
C LYS A 427 -2.12 5.11 3.61
N LYS A 428 -1.56 4.23 4.46
CA LYS A 428 -1.34 2.82 4.12
C LYS A 428 -2.62 1.99 4.21
N ILE A 429 -3.42 2.20 5.25
CA ILE A 429 -4.71 1.49 5.44
C ILE A 429 -5.67 1.84 4.31
N VAL A 430 -5.75 3.12 3.96
CA VAL A 430 -6.57 3.61 2.82
C VAL A 430 -6.10 2.96 1.52
N ARG A 431 -4.79 2.91 1.30
CA ARG A 431 -4.22 2.30 0.10
C ARG A 431 -4.51 0.80 -0.01
N LEU A 432 -4.39 0.06 1.09
CA LEU A 432 -4.76 -1.37 1.12
C LEU A 432 -6.24 -1.56 0.77
N LEU A 433 -7.12 -0.69 1.28
CA LEU A 433 -8.55 -0.71 0.97
C LEU A 433 -8.81 -0.45 -0.52
N LEU A 434 -8.18 0.60 -1.09
CA LEU A 434 -8.29 0.97 -2.50
C LEU A 434 -7.78 -0.14 -3.43
N ASN A 435 -6.60 -0.70 -3.15
CA ASN A 435 -6.03 -1.78 -3.95
C ASN A 435 -6.92 -3.03 -3.92
N ARG A 436 -7.49 -3.35 -2.76
CA ARG A 436 -8.42 -4.46 -2.63
C ARG A 436 -9.70 -4.24 -3.43
N ALA A 437 -10.24 -3.01 -3.44
CA ALA A 437 -11.39 -2.68 -4.26
C ALA A 437 -11.08 -2.84 -5.76
N LYS A 438 -9.93 -2.31 -6.20
CA LYS A 438 -9.45 -2.36 -7.60
C LYS A 438 -9.20 -3.78 -8.12
N ALA A 439 -8.84 -4.71 -7.23
CA ALA A 439 -8.59 -6.11 -7.60
C ALA A 439 -9.83 -6.83 -8.14
N ASN A 440 -11.04 -6.47 -7.67
CA ASN A 440 -12.30 -7.03 -8.16
C ASN A 440 -13.43 -5.98 -8.10
N PRO A 441 -13.43 -5.00 -9.01
CA PRO A 441 -14.39 -3.91 -9.02
C PRO A 441 -15.84 -4.40 -9.06
N LYS A 442 -16.75 -3.67 -8.39
CA LYS A 442 -18.17 -3.99 -8.29
C LYS A 442 -19.02 -2.83 -8.79
N LYS A 443 -20.29 -3.12 -9.19
CA LYS A 443 -21.26 -2.08 -9.54
C LYS A 443 -21.73 -1.36 -8.28
N ILE A 444 -21.53 -0.04 -8.23
CA ILE A 444 -21.90 0.80 -7.10
C ILE A 444 -22.96 1.80 -7.55
N VAL A 445 -24.10 1.83 -6.89
CA VAL A 445 -25.09 2.88 -7.11
C VAL A 445 -24.84 4.07 -6.20
N PHE A 446 -24.74 5.26 -6.80
CA PHE A 446 -24.69 6.56 -6.14
C PHE A 446 -26.09 7.18 -6.16
N ALA A 447 -26.76 7.21 -5.02
CA ALA A 447 -28.18 7.58 -4.97
C ALA A 447 -28.45 9.08 -5.16
N GLU A 448 -27.44 9.93 -5.14
CA GLU A 448 -27.54 11.39 -5.13
C GLU A 448 -26.54 12.03 -6.12
N ALA A 449 -26.46 11.47 -7.35
CA ALA A 449 -25.46 11.85 -8.35
C ALA A 449 -25.71 13.21 -9.04
N ASP A 450 -26.82 13.86 -8.76
CA ASP A 450 -27.12 15.24 -9.17
C ASP A 450 -26.47 16.32 -8.25
N HIS A 451 -25.51 15.91 -7.41
CA HIS A 451 -24.63 16.76 -6.65
C HIS A 451 -23.18 16.64 -7.17
N ILE A 452 -22.53 17.78 -7.40
CA ILE A 452 -21.22 17.84 -8.05
C ILE A 452 -20.13 17.01 -7.31
N ASP A 453 -20.10 17.03 -5.97
CA ASP A 453 -19.11 16.29 -5.22
C ASP A 453 -19.34 14.77 -5.26
N VAL A 454 -20.61 14.33 -5.29
CA VAL A 454 -20.94 12.91 -5.48
C VAL A 454 -20.51 12.46 -6.88
N LEU A 455 -20.72 13.32 -7.87
CA LEU A 455 -20.34 13.04 -9.25
C LEU A 455 -18.81 13.00 -9.44
N LYS A 456 -18.07 13.91 -8.80
CA LYS A 456 -16.58 13.86 -8.73
C LYS A 456 -16.08 12.58 -8.08
N ALA A 457 -16.71 12.17 -6.98
CA ALA A 457 -16.34 10.91 -6.33
C ALA A 457 -16.62 9.69 -7.23
N ALA A 458 -17.76 9.68 -7.94
CA ALA A 458 -18.09 8.63 -8.90
C ALA A 458 -17.10 8.61 -10.08
N GLN A 459 -16.68 9.78 -10.57
CA GLN A 459 -15.65 9.91 -11.61
C GLN A 459 -14.33 9.26 -11.15
N ILE A 460 -13.82 9.62 -9.97
CA ILE A 460 -12.58 9.05 -9.42
C ILE A 460 -12.71 7.53 -9.25
N VAL A 461 -13.87 7.05 -8.76
CA VAL A 461 -14.14 5.61 -8.60
C VAL A 461 -14.07 4.87 -9.93
N SER A 462 -14.56 5.48 -11.02
CA SER A 462 -14.49 4.92 -12.39
C SER A 462 -13.08 4.97 -12.94
N GLU A 463 -12.46 6.15 -12.94
CA GLU A 463 -11.14 6.40 -13.54
C GLU A 463 -10.04 5.58 -12.87
N GLU A 464 -10.10 5.45 -11.54
CA GLU A 464 -9.14 4.64 -10.78
C GLU A 464 -9.43 3.14 -10.78
N GLY A 465 -10.54 2.70 -11.40
CA GLY A 465 -10.90 1.28 -11.45
C GLY A 465 -11.34 0.69 -10.10
N ILE A 466 -11.79 1.52 -9.16
CA ILE A 466 -12.28 1.08 -7.85
C ILE A 466 -13.61 0.31 -7.98
N GLY A 467 -14.49 0.77 -8.91
CA GLY A 467 -15.79 0.18 -9.14
C GLY A 467 -16.44 0.71 -10.41
N PHE A 468 -17.62 0.20 -10.72
CA PHE A 468 -18.45 0.62 -11.87
C PHE A 468 -19.63 1.46 -11.36
N PRO A 469 -19.57 2.81 -11.43
CA PRO A 469 -20.64 3.67 -10.95
C PRO A 469 -21.94 3.49 -11.73
N VAL A 470 -23.07 3.54 -11.00
CA VAL A 470 -24.43 3.73 -11.53
C VAL A 470 -24.97 4.98 -10.87
N LEU A 471 -25.36 5.98 -11.66
CA LEU A 471 -25.72 7.30 -11.20
C LEU A 471 -27.24 7.46 -11.13
N LEU A 472 -27.79 7.75 -9.92
CA LEU A 472 -29.21 8.07 -9.78
C LEU A 472 -29.41 9.56 -9.56
N GLY A 473 -30.33 10.15 -10.32
CA GLY A 473 -30.71 11.55 -10.20
C GLY A 473 -31.36 12.09 -11.47
N ASN A 474 -31.55 13.40 -11.53
CA ASN A 474 -32.06 14.05 -12.73
C ASN A 474 -31.02 13.95 -13.85
N ILE A 475 -31.42 13.37 -15.00
CA ILE A 475 -30.50 13.09 -16.11
C ILE A 475 -29.90 14.38 -16.69
N ASP A 476 -30.70 15.44 -16.82
CA ASP A 476 -30.23 16.70 -17.41
C ASP A 476 -29.19 17.37 -16.49
N ILE A 477 -29.49 17.45 -15.20
CA ILE A 477 -28.57 17.99 -14.21
C ILE A 477 -27.26 17.19 -14.18
N ILE A 478 -27.34 15.86 -14.16
CA ILE A 478 -26.13 15.01 -14.15
C ILE A 478 -25.31 15.24 -15.43
N ASN A 479 -25.96 15.36 -16.61
CA ASN A 479 -25.25 15.57 -17.86
C ASN A 479 -24.61 16.97 -17.94
N GLU A 480 -25.23 18.01 -17.38
CA GLU A 480 -24.62 19.34 -17.27
C GLU A 480 -23.40 19.32 -16.36
N LEU A 481 -23.53 18.77 -15.14
CA LEU A 481 -22.41 18.65 -14.20
C LEU A 481 -21.27 17.78 -14.75
N ARG A 482 -21.58 16.72 -15.49
CA ARG A 482 -20.54 15.89 -16.16
C ARG A 482 -19.71 16.68 -17.16
N LYS A 483 -20.32 17.60 -17.91
CA LYS A 483 -19.60 18.49 -18.83
C LYS A 483 -18.67 19.44 -18.06
N GLU A 484 -19.15 19.98 -16.94
CA GLU A 484 -18.36 20.89 -16.10
C GLU A 484 -17.10 20.23 -15.55
N ILE A 485 -17.19 18.95 -15.10
CA ILE A 485 -16.04 18.21 -14.54
C ILE A 485 -15.32 17.33 -15.58
N GLU A 486 -15.71 17.41 -16.87
CA GLU A 486 -15.15 16.63 -17.97
C GLU A 486 -15.18 15.10 -17.72
N TYR A 487 -16.31 14.59 -17.22
CA TYR A 487 -16.51 13.17 -16.96
C TYR A 487 -17.12 12.47 -18.20
N ASP A 488 -16.26 11.94 -19.08
CA ASP A 488 -16.65 11.40 -20.38
C ASP A 488 -16.88 9.88 -20.41
N ASP A 489 -16.63 9.16 -19.30
CA ASP A 489 -16.83 7.72 -19.25
C ASP A 489 -18.28 7.32 -19.55
N LYS A 490 -18.45 6.18 -20.22
CA LYS A 490 -19.77 5.57 -20.41
C LYS A 490 -20.27 5.03 -19.07
N VAL A 491 -21.17 5.77 -18.44
CA VAL A 491 -21.77 5.42 -17.16
C VAL A 491 -23.28 5.32 -17.30
N LEU A 492 -23.91 4.39 -16.59
CA LEU A 492 -25.37 4.24 -16.56
C LEU A 492 -25.98 5.33 -15.66
N ILE A 493 -26.82 6.16 -16.24
CA ILE A 493 -27.57 7.21 -15.54
C ILE A 493 -29.05 6.82 -15.53
N ILE A 494 -29.69 6.88 -14.37
CA ILE A 494 -31.08 6.51 -14.15
C ILE A 494 -31.80 7.64 -13.40
N ASP A 495 -32.90 8.16 -13.96
CA ASP A 495 -33.84 8.97 -13.20
C ASP A 495 -35.03 8.11 -12.75
N PRO A 496 -35.15 7.80 -11.47
CA PRO A 496 -36.26 7.00 -10.97
C PRO A 496 -37.66 7.60 -11.23
N LYS A 497 -37.74 8.88 -11.56
CA LYS A 497 -38.99 9.56 -11.87
C LYS A 497 -39.38 9.51 -13.36
N SER A 498 -38.43 9.21 -14.24
CA SER A 498 -38.65 9.20 -15.69
C SER A 498 -39.66 8.13 -16.11
N ASP A 499 -40.31 8.34 -17.24
CA ASP A 499 -41.27 7.37 -17.82
C ASP A 499 -40.54 6.08 -18.28
N ALA A 500 -39.30 6.18 -18.70
CA ALA A 500 -38.46 5.03 -19.06
C ALA A 500 -38.33 4.01 -17.90
N GLU A 501 -38.39 4.47 -16.66
CA GLU A 501 -38.25 3.63 -15.47
C GLU A 501 -39.59 3.09 -14.91
N LYS A 502 -40.71 3.29 -15.60
CA LYS A 502 -42.04 2.84 -15.16
C LYS A 502 -42.07 1.34 -14.88
N ASN A 503 -41.58 0.51 -15.77
CA ASN A 503 -41.57 -0.95 -15.64
C ASN A 503 -40.67 -1.39 -14.46
N ASN A 504 -39.52 -0.75 -14.28
CA ASN A 504 -38.63 -1.01 -13.16
C ASN A 504 -39.26 -0.57 -11.82
N ARG A 505 -39.97 0.58 -11.78
CA ARG A 505 -40.70 0.99 -10.58
C ARG A 505 -41.80 -0.03 -10.21
N GLU A 506 -42.52 -0.58 -11.14
CA GLU A 506 -43.54 -1.61 -10.91
C GLU A 506 -42.89 -2.91 -10.43
N LYS A 507 -41.81 -3.36 -11.04
CA LYS A 507 -41.02 -4.54 -10.65
C LYS A 507 -40.49 -4.40 -9.21
N TYR A 508 -39.81 -3.29 -8.91
CA TYR A 508 -39.22 -3.04 -7.59
C TYR A 508 -40.28 -2.76 -6.54
N GLY A 509 -41.36 -2.01 -6.89
CA GLY A 509 -42.47 -1.74 -6.00
C GLY A 509 -43.19 -3.02 -5.60
N THR A 510 -43.47 -3.93 -6.52
CA THR A 510 -44.07 -5.24 -6.25
C THR A 510 -43.17 -6.09 -5.34
N SER A 511 -41.87 -6.10 -5.59
CA SER A 511 -40.90 -6.82 -4.76
C SER A 511 -40.85 -6.22 -3.33
N PHE A 512 -40.84 -4.90 -3.21
CA PHE A 512 -40.87 -4.19 -1.94
C PHE A 512 -42.18 -4.44 -1.19
N TRP A 513 -43.32 -4.38 -1.87
CA TRP A 513 -44.61 -4.70 -1.28
C TRP A 513 -44.63 -6.13 -0.72
N ASN A 514 -44.15 -7.12 -1.42
CA ASN A 514 -44.08 -8.50 -0.94
C ASN A 514 -43.28 -8.62 0.37
N LYS A 515 -42.24 -7.83 0.54
CA LYS A 515 -41.44 -7.75 1.79
C LYS A 515 -42.17 -7.04 2.92
N ARG A 516 -43.05 -6.07 2.62
CA ARG A 516 -43.59 -5.11 3.59
C ARG A 516 -45.10 -5.13 3.74
N LYS A 517 -45.86 -5.90 2.96
CA LYS A 517 -47.32 -5.95 2.97
C LYS A 517 -47.91 -6.26 4.38
N ARG A 518 -47.22 -7.05 5.20
CA ARG A 518 -47.64 -7.33 6.59
C ARG A 518 -47.30 -6.19 7.58
N LYS A 519 -46.73 -5.09 7.07
CA LYS A 519 -46.42 -3.88 7.86
C LYS A 519 -47.26 -2.67 7.40
N GLY A 520 -48.40 -2.93 6.77
CA GLY A 520 -49.38 -1.90 6.39
C GLY A 520 -49.05 -1.12 5.12
N VAL A 521 -48.12 -1.61 4.28
CA VAL A 521 -47.73 -0.94 3.01
C VAL A 521 -48.62 -1.50 1.90
N THR A 522 -49.26 -0.60 1.12
CA THR A 522 -50.06 -0.98 -0.06
C THR A 522 -49.16 -1.17 -1.31
N LEU A 523 -49.68 -1.84 -2.33
CA LEU A 523 -48.95 -1.99 -3.59
C LEU A 523 -48.72 -0.64 -4.27
N LEU A 524 -49.74 0.22 -4.32
CA LEU A 524 -49.64 1.54 -4.91
C LEU A 524 -48.59 2.42 -4.24
N ASP A 525 -48.62 2.48 -2.85
CA ASP A 525 -47.61 3.20 -2.09
C ASP A 525 -46.21 2.65 -2.35
N SER A 526 -46.09 1.33 -2.54
CA SER A 526 -44.82 0.66 -2.83
C SER A 526 -44.23 1.09 -4.16
N ILE A 527 -45.07 1.17 -5.20
CA ILE A 527 -44.67 1.63 -6.54
C ILE A 527 -44.32 3.13 -6.51
N ASP A 528 -45.12 3.95 -5.81
CA ASP A 528 -44.87 5.39 -5.71
C ASP A 528 -43.58 5.69 -4.93
N LYS A 529 -43.27 4.92 -3.88
CA LYS A 529 -41.99 5.02 -3.17
C LYS A 529 -40.78 4.81 -4.09
N MET A 530 -40.90 4.04 -5.17
CA MET A 530 -39.80 3.82 -6.12
C MET A 530 -39.44 5.08 -6.92
N LYS A 531 -40.23 6.15 -6.89
CA LYS A 531 -39.82 7.48 -7.37
C LYS A 531 -38.75 8.14 -6.48
N GLN A 532 -38.61 7.68 -5.23
CA GLN A 532 -37.61 8.18 -4.31
C GLN A 532 -36.31 7.41 -4.51
N ARG A 533 -35.23 8.12 -4.85
CA ARG A 533 -33.93 7.53 -5.23
C ARG A 533 -33.37 6.56 -4.20
N ASN A 534 -33.56 6.81 -2.89
CA ASN A 534 -33.02 5.92 -1.86
C ASN A 534 -33.78 4.57 -1.79
N TYR A 535 -35.09 4.56 -2.02
CA TYR A 535 -35.86 3.32 -2.15
C TYR A 535 -35.52 2.59 -3.44
N TYR A 536 -35.39 3.33 -4.55
CA TYR A 536 -35.02 2.77 -5.84
C TYR A 536 -33.65 2.12 -5.79
N ALA A 537 -32.64 2.85 -5.33
CA ALA A 537 -31.27 2.35 -5.16
C ALA A 537 -31.20 1.12 -4.22
N GLY A 538 -31.93 1.17 -3.08
CA GLY A 538 -32.02 0.05 -2.17
C GLY A 538 -32.66 -1.19 -2.79
N MET A 539 -33.66 -1.02 -3.68
CA MET A 539 -34.25 -2.14 -4.41
C MET A 539 -33.38 -2.64 -5.53
N MET A 540 -32.62 -1.80 -6.25
CA MET A 540 -31.58 -2.24 -7.20
C MET A 540 -30.57 -3.16 -6.51
N LEU A 541 -30.07 -2.75 -5.34
CA LEU A 541 -29.14 -3.56 -4.58
C LEU A 541 -29.79 -4.85 -4.07
N SER A 542 -31.01 -4.77 -3.57
CA SER A 542 -31.76 -5.92 -3.06
C SER A 542 -32.02 -6.97 -4.15
N SER A 543 -32.33 -6.53 -5.38
CA SER A 543 -32.56 -7.39 -6.55
C SER A 543 -31.26 -7.94 -7.16
N GLY A 544 -30.12 -7.33 -6.89
CA GLY A 544 -28.83 -7.73 -7.42
C GLY A 544 -28.45 -7.08 -8.75
N ASP A 545 -29.17 -6.03 -9.16
CA ASP A 545 -28.85 -5.24 -10.35
C ASP A 545 -27.56 -4.40 -10.15
N VAL A 546 -27.23 -4.11 -8.87
CA VAL A 546 -25.96 -3.54 -8.41
C VAL A 546 -25.43 -4.32 -7.21
N ASP A 547 -24.14 -4.18 -6.89
CA ASP A 547 -23.45 -4.92 -5.83
C ASP A 547 -23.33 -4.12 -4.53
N ALA A 548 -23.27 -2.78 -4.63
CA ALA A 548 -23.09 -1.88 -3.50
C ALA A 548 -23.92 -0.59 -3.66
N LEU A 549 -24.22 0.07 -2.52
CA LEU A 549 -24.94 1.33 -2.43
C LEU A 549 -24.18 2.35 -1.59
N ILE A 550 -24.04 3.57 -2.11
CA ILE A 550 -23.60 4.78 -1.41
C ILE A 550 -24.73 5.82 -1.47
N SER A 551 -25.09 6.37 -0.28
CA SER A 551 -26.14 7.39 -0.14
C SER A 551 -25.93 8.21 1.12
N GLY A 552 -26.62 9.37 1.28
CA GLY A 552 -26.65 10.18 2.50
C GLY A 552 -25.96 11.54 2.38
N TYR A 553 -25.49 11.93 1.21
CA TYR A 553 -24.80 13.20 1.00
C TYR A 553 -25.69 14.43 1.31
N SER A 554 -26.96 14.40 0.89
CA SER A 554 -27.88 15.54 0.97
C SER A 554 -28.99 15.40 2.00
N ARG A 555 -29.01 14.32 2.79
CA ARG A 555 -30.08 14.02 3.74
C ARG A 555 -29.53 13.63 5.11
N SER A 556 -30.36 13.84 6.16
CA SER A 556 -30.02 13.36 7.49
C SER A 556 -29.85 11.83 7.53
N TYR A 557 -29.01 11.35 8.42
CA TYR A 557 -28.72 9.92 8.55
C TYR A 557 -30.00 9.07 8.77
N PRO A 558 -30.96 9.43 9.69
CA PRO A 558 -32.21 8.68 9.86
C PRO A 558 -33.09 8.65 8.60
N ALA A 559 -33.15 9.75 7.85
CA ALA A 559 -33.96 9.83 6.62
C ALA A 559 -33.41 8.94 5.51
N THR A 560 -32.10 8.72 5.46
CA THR A 560 -31.44 7.81 4.51
C THR A 560 -31.45 6.36 5.01
N PHE A 561 -31.29 6.13 6.31
CA PHE A 561 -31.26 4.80 6.91
C PHE A 561 -32.59 4.04 6.77
N LYS A 562 -33.72 4.71 6.95
CA LYS A 562 -35.05 4.08 6.85
C LYS A 562 -35.31 3.40 5.50
N PRO A 563 -35.14 4.03 4.33
CA PRO A 563 -35.24 3.37 3.03
C PRO A 563 -34.29 2.18 2.88
N VAL A 564 -33.03 2.33 3.32
CA VAL A 564 -32.00 1.29 3.18
C VAL A 564 -32.36 0.05 4.00
N ILE A 565 -32.76 0.19 5.28
CA ILE A 565 -33.11 -0.96 6.11
C ILE A 565 -34.43 -1.61 5.67
N GLU A 566 -35.38 -0.82 5.12
CA GLU A 566 -36.66 -1.33 4.66
C GLU A 566 -36.54 -2.15 3.35
N THR A 567 -35.63 -1.80 2.46
CA THR A 567 -35.43 -2.46 1.16
C THR A 567 -34.50 -3.64 1.24
N ILE A 568 -33.37 -3.50 1.96
CA ILE A 568 -32.26 -4.46 1.99
C ILE A 568 -32.43 -5.44 3.17
N GLY A 569 -32.69 -4.91 4.36
CA GLY A 569 -32.84 -5.70 5.60
C GLY A 569 -31.52 -6.12 6.23
N LYS A 570 -31.63 -6.81 7.36
CA LYS A 570 -30.51 -7.32 8.15
C LYS A 570 -30.01 -8.64 7.63
N SER A 571 -28.73 -8.97 7.90
CA SER A 571 -28.17 -10.31 7.70
C SER A 571 -28.88 -11.35 8.58
N LYS A 572 -28.94 -12.59 8.10
CA LYS A 572 -29.54 -13.70 8.85
C LYS A 572 -28.82 -13.90 10.19
N GLY A 573 -29.57 -14.02 11.27
CA GLY A 573 -29.02 -14.20 12.62
C GLY A 573 -28.56 -12.91 13.31
N ILE A 574 -28.64 -11.75 12.68
CA ILE A 574 -28.27 -10.46 13.27
C ILE A 574 -29.52 -9.80 13.90
N SER A 575 -29.43 -9.51 15.21
CA SER A 575 -30.51 -8.86 15.96
C SER A 575 -30.59 -7.35 15.70
N LYS A 576 -29.46 -6.67 15.63
CA LYS A 576 -29.31 -5.22 15.45
C LYS A 576 -28.29 -4.89 14.37
N VAL A 577 -28.53 -3.83 13.58
CA VAL A 577 -27.51 -3.16 12.78
C VAL A 577 -26.80 -2.12 13.63
N ALA A 578 -25.55 -1.85 13.33
CA ALA A 578 -24.75 -0.84 14.01
C ALA A 578 -23.78 -0.18 13.04
N THR A 579 -23.06 0.84 13.50
CA THR A 579 -22.03 1.51 12.74
C THR A 579 -20.70 1.53 13.47
N THR A 580 -19.61 1.60 12.69
CA THR A 580 -18.28 1.91 13.23
C THR A 580 -17.61 2.97 12.38
N ASN A 581 -16.85 3.85 13.01
CA ASN A 581 -15.93 4.77 12.31
C ASN A 581 -14.50 4.33 12.56
N LEU A 582 -13.74 4.17 11.51
CA LEU A 582 -12.28 4.05 11.58
C LEU A 582 -11.71 5.47 11.61
N MET A 583 -10.99 5.79 12.66
CA MET A 583 -10.21 7.00 12.83
C MET A 583 -8.73 6.65 12.73
N ILE A 584 -8.01 7.33 11.86
CA ILE A 584 -6.56 7.15 11.74
C ILE A 584 -5.91 8.30 12.48
N THR A 585 -5.45 8.01 13.69
CA THR A 585 -4.86 8.98 14.61
C THR A 585 -3.33 8.85 14.63
N ASN A 586 -2.65 9.79 15.27
CA ASN A 586 -1.20 9.74 15.51
C ASN A 586 -0.75 8.52 16.35
N LYS A 587 -1.68 7.85 17.05
CA LYS A 587 -1.46 6.58 17.77
C LYS A 587 -1.81 5.33 16.95
N GLY A 588 -2.19 5.52 15.69
CA GLY A 588 -2.63 4.45 14.80
C GLY A 588 -4.15 4.37 14.61
N PRO A 589 -4.64 3.30 13.98
CA PRO A 589 -6.06 3.12 13.67
C PRO A 589 -6.88 2.82 14.92
N LEU A 590 -7.96 3.58 15.13
CA LEU A 590 -8.93 3.39 16.19
C LEU A 590 -10.35 3.25 15.61
N PHE A 591 -11.07 2.23 16.04
CA PHE A 591 -12.47 1.98 15.67
C PHE A 591 -13.40 2.40 16.80
N PHE A 592 -14.40 3.23 16.47
CA PHE A 592 -15.41 3.73 17.40
C PHE A 592 -16.78 3.16 17.05
N SER A 593 -17.48 2.48 17.97
CA SER A 593 -18.81 1.87 17.77
C SER A 593 -19.72 1.99 19.00
N ASP A 594 -21.01 2.11 18.83
CA ASP A 594 -21.84 2.43 17.66
C ASP A 594 -21.98 3.95 17.53
N THR A 595 -21.64 4.50 16.37
CA THR A 595 -21.55 5.96 16.22
C THR A 595 -22.80 6.63 15.65
N SER A 596 -23.81 5.87 15.14
CA SER A 596 -24.89 6.49 14.37
C SER A 596 -26.29 5.86 14.49
N ILE A 597 -26.47 4.69 15.13
CA ILE A 597 -27.75 3.96 15.05
C ILE A 597 -28.39 3.68 16.40
N ASN A 598 -27.70 3.03 17.34
CA ASN A 598 -28.35 2.54 18.56
C ASN A 598 -28.23 3.55 19.71
N ILE A 599 -29.32 4.20 20.07
CA ILE A 599 -29.35 5.27 21.08
C ILE A 599 -28.94 4.72 22.45
N ASP A 600 -29.62 3.69 22.95
CA ASP A 600 -29.31 3.02 24.22
C ASP A 600 -29.35 1.49 24.04
N PRO A 601 -28.24 0.86 23.60
CA PRO A 601 -28.18 -0.58 23.41
C PRO A 601 -28.17 -1.33 24.74
N THR A 602 -28.82 -2.51 24.78
CA THR A 602 -28.75 -3.42 25.92
C THR A 602 -27.40 -4.10 26.03
N SER A 603 -27.10 -4.77 27.14
CA SER A 603 -25.85 -5.55 27.30
C SER A 603 -25.65 -6.59 26.19
N LYS A 604 -26.72 -7.25 25.74
CA LYS A 604 -26.65 -8.21 24.61
C LYS A 604 -26.42 -7.50 23.29
N ASP A 605 -27.04 -6.33 23.06
CA ASP A 605 -26.82 -5.54 21.86
C ASP A 605 -25.34 -5.05 21.79
N LEU A 606 -24.77 -4.60 22.92
CA LEU A 606 -23.36 -4.21 23.00
C LEU A 606 -22.41 -5.36 22.63
N ALA A 607 -22.72 -6.57 23.09
CA ALA A 607 -21.94 -7.74 22.73
C ALA A 607 -22.01 -8.06 21.22
N VAL A 608 -23.21 -7.94 20.60
CA VAL A 608 -23.39 -8.10 19.16
C VAL A 608 -22.64 -7.03 18.37
N ILE A 609 -22.70 -5.76 18.83
CA ILE A 609 -21.95 -4.64 18.24
C ILE A 609 -20.44 -4.92 18.29
N ALA A 610 -19.91 -5.33 19.45
CA ALA A 610 -18.49 -5.66 19.61
C ALA A 610 -18.04 -6.76 18.64
N LYS A 611 -18.84 -7.84 18.50
CA LYS A 611 -18.57 -8.92 17.55
C LYS A 611 -18.55 -8.42 16.10
N MET A 612 -19.55 -7.65 15.68
CA MET A 612 -19.61 -7.10 14.32
C MET A 612 -18.46 -6.14 14.05
N THR A 613 -18.08 -5.33 15.04
CA THR A 613 -16.93 -4.44 14.94
C THR A 613 -15.64 -5.23 14.78
N ALA A 614 -15.44 -6.31 15.55
CA ALA A 614 -14.29 -7.20 15.39
C ALA A 614 -14.16 -7.77 13.96
N GLU A 615 -15.28 -8.19 13.37
CA GLU A 615 -15.30 -8.69 11.99
C GLU A 615 -14.98 -7.57 10.96
N THR A 616 -15.38 -6.34 11.26
CA THR A 616 -15.08 -5.17 10.42
C THR A 616 -13.62 -4.76 10.55
N VAL A 617 -13.04 -4.75 11.75
CA VAL A 617 -11.61 -4.48 11.99
C VAL A 617 -10.73 -5.45 11.20
N LYS A 618 -11.08 -6.74 11.19
CA LYS A 618 -10.38 -7.77 10.40
C LYS A 618 -10.43 -7.50 8.88
N MET A 619 -11.46 -6.80 8.38
CA MET A 619 -11.52 -6.41 6.96
C MET A 619 -10.39 -5.45 6.57
N PHE A 620 -9.84 -4.70 7.52
CA PHE A 620 -8.69 -3.82 7.31
C PHE A 620 -7.34 -4.51 7.55
N GLY A 621 -7.33 -5.84 7.78
CA GLY A 621 -6.12 -6.60 8.09
C GLY A 621 -5.57 -6.36 9.50
N ILE A 622 -6.41 -5.83 10.39
CA ILE A 622 -6.05 -5.48 11.77
C ILE A 622 -6.63 -6.53 12.73
N THR A 623 -5.80 -6.98 13.69
CA THR A 623 -6.28 -7.83 14.78
C THR A 623 -7.06 -6.99 15.79
N PRO A 624 -8.37 -7.28 16.04
CA PRO A 624 -9.17 -6.50 16.96
C PRO A 624 -8.73 -6.71 18.41
N THR A 625 -8.44 -5.61 19.10
CA THR A 625 -8.22 -5.54 20.55
C THR A 625 -9.23 -4.54 21.12
N ILE A 626 -10.25 -5.05 21.82
CA ILE A 626 -11.52 -4.35 22.06
C ILE A 626 -11.63 -3.95 23.52
N ALA A 627 -11.78 -2.65 23.77
CA ALA A 627 -12.18 -2.13 25.08
C ALA A 627 -13.68 -1.80 25.10
N MET A 628 -14.38 -2.34 26.09
CA MET A 628 -15.76 -1.99 26.38
C MET A 628 -15.77 -0.77 27.31
N VAL A 629 -16.03 0.42 26.74
CA VAL A 629 -15.79 1.72 27.38
C VAL A 629 -16.89 2.08 28.37
N SER A 630 -16.49 2.62 29.50
CA SER A 630 -17.36 3.17 30.55
C SER A 630 -16.63 4.28 31.32
N TYR A 631 -17.34 4.98 32.20
CA TYR A 631 -16.73 5.83 33.22
C TYR A 631 -16.21 5.04 34.44
N SER A 632 -16.43 3.74 34.48
CA SER A 632 -16.04 2.78 35.52
C SER A 632 -14.93 1.88 35.04
N ASN A 633 -14.06 1.42 35.95
CA ASN A 633 -13.03 0.43 35.70
C ASN A 633 -13.33 -0.85 36.48
N PHE A 634 -13.62 -1.96 35.79
CA PHE A 634 -13.72 -3.33 36.33
C PHE A 634 -14.53 -3.43 37.66
N GLY A 635 -15.72 -2.79 37.71
CA GLY A 635 -16.59 -2.84 38.90
C GLY A 635 -16.37 -1.72 39.89
N SER A 636 -15.59 -0.67 39.56
CA SER A 636 -15.43 0.50 40.42
C SER A 636 -16.74 1.28 40.68
N SER A 637 -17.76 1.02 39.86
CA SER A 637 -19.11 1.56 40.03
C SER A 637 -20.17 0.46 39.89
N SER A 638 -21.11 0.39 40.80
CA SER A 638 -22.27 -0.53 40.75
C SER A 638 -23.48 0.05 40.00
N HIS A 639 -23.39 1.26 39.47
CA HIS A 639 -24.48 1.92 38.74
C HIS A 639 -24.95 1.09 37.53
N PRO A 640 -26.25 1.03 37.20
CA PRO A 640 -26.79 0.23 36.10
C PRO A 640 -26.09 0.44 34.75
N MET A 641 -25.63 1.67 34.43
CA MET A 641 -24.92 1.96 33.19
C MET A 641 -23.57 1.26 33.10
N ALA A 642 -22.79 1.21 34.20
CA ALA A 642 -21.51 0.47 34.24
C ALA A 642 -21.79 -1.04 34.25
N SER A 643 -22.74 -1.50 35.05
CA SER A 643 -23.15 -2.90 35.12
C SER A 643 -23.62 -3.46 33.78
N LYS A 644 -24.29 -2.63 32.93
CA LYS A 644 -24.68 -2.99 31.55
C LYS A 644 -23.47 -3.38 30.73
N VAL A 645 -22.37 -2.61 30.78
CA VAL A 645 -21.15 -2.87 30.03
C VAL A 645 -20.43 -4.12 30.56
N ASN A 646 -20.32 -4.27 31.88
CA ASN A 646 -19.77 -5.46 32.52
C ASN A 646 -20.51 -6.74 32.12
N GLN A 647 -21.85 -6.70 32.07
CA GLN A 647 -22.64 -7.84 31.59
C GLN A 647 -22.35 -8.18 30.12
N ALA A 648 -22.15 -7.17 29.29
CA ALA A 648 -21.75 -7.37 27.88
C ALA A 648 -20.40 -8.06 27.77
N VAL A 649 -19.43 -7.68 28.59
CA VAL A 649 -18.12 -8.34 28.67
C VAL A 649 -18.25 -9.80 29.10
N LYS A 650 -19.01 -10.08 30.15
CA LYS A 650 -19.27 -11.46 30.60
C LYS A 650 -19.91 -12.31 29.50
N TYR A 651 -20.83 -11.72 28.73
CA TYR A 651 -21.46 -12.39 27.59
C TYR A 651 -20.42 -12.69 26.49
N LEU A 652 -19.55 -11.74 26.15
CA LEU A 652 -18.48 -11.91 25.16
C LEU A 652 -17.49 -12.98 25.60
N HIS A 653 -17.02 -12.97 26.85
CA HIS A 653 -16.11 -13.98 27.38
C HIS A 653 -16.69 -15.39 27.32
N ARG A 654 -18.02 -15.53 27.54
CA ARG A 654 -18.69 -16.83 27.52
C ARG A 654 -18.91 -17.36 26.11
N TYR A 655 -19.34 -16.51 25.17
CA TYR A 655 -19.80 -16.96 23.84
C TYR A 655 -18.80 -16.71 22.72
N TYR A 656 -17.80 -15.84 22.94
CA TYR A 656 -16.75 -15.48 21.97
C TYR A 656 -15.39 -15.38 22.67
N PRO A 657 -14.92 -16.49 23.29
CA PRO A 657 -13.68 -16.51 24.11
C PRO A 657 -12.42 -16.19 23.30
N GLU A 658 -12.48 -16.35 21.97
CA GLU A 658 -11.40 -16.04 21.03
C GLU A 658 -11.17 -14.54 20.83
N LEU A 659 -12.13 -13.70 21.21
CA LEU A 659 -11.98 -12.24 21.08
C LEU A 659 -11.09 -11.69 22.20
N SER A 660 -10.13 -10.85 21.80
CA SER A 660 -9.36 -10.03 22.74
C SER A 660 -10.23 -8.84 23.15
N VAL A 661 -11.09 -9.06 24.16
CA VAL A 661 -12.03 -8.05 24.65
C VAL A 661 -12.08 -8.04 26.16
N ASP A 662 -12.15 -6.84 26.77
CA ASP A 662 -12.32 -6.68 28.21
C ASP A 662 -12.94 -5.32 28.58
N GLY A 663 -13.27 -5.14 29.84
CA GLY A 663 -13.90 -3.95 30.46
C GLY A 663 -14.90 -4.35 31.56
N GLU A 664 -15.70 -3.45 32.07
CA GLU A 664 -15.79 -2.03 31.61
C GLU A 664 -14.52 -1.28 32.03
N ILE A 665 -14.06 -0.35 31.18
CA ILE A 665 -12.81 0.38 31.39
C ILE A 665 -12.92 1.83 30.88
N GLN A 666 -12.26 2.77 31.56
CA GLN A 666 -12.15 4.16 31.10
C GLN A 666 -11.24 4.27 29.88
N SER A 667 -11.53 5.22 29.00
CA SER A 667 -10.84 5.36 27.72
C SER A 667 -9.36 5.74 27.84
N ASP A 668 -8.97 6.48 28.88
CA ASP A 668 -7.58 6.84 29.17
C ASP A 668 -6.75 5.61 29.54
N PHE A 669 -7.28 4.72 30.39
CA PHE A 669 -6.64 3.44 30.70
C PHE A 669 -6.59 2.52 29.48
N ALA A 670 -7.72 2.43 28.74
CA ALA A 670 -7.80 1.58 27.53
C ALA A 670 -6.74 1.96 26.47
N LEU A 671 -6.49 3.25 26.28
CA LEU A 671 -5.59 3.79 25.26
C LEU A 671 -4.14 4.01 25.75
N ASN A 672 -3.84 3.64 27.00
CA ASN A 672 -2.51 3.70 27.57
C ASN A 672 -2.06 2.31 28.04
N LYS A 673 -1.30 1.61 27.19
CA LYS A 673 -0.82 0.24 27.42
C LYS A 673 -0.11 0.08 28.77
N GLU A 674 0.75 1.03 29.14
CA GLU A 674 1.52 0.98 30.40
C GLU A 674 0.61 1.14 31.61
N MET A 675 -0.27 2.16 31.61
CA MET A 675 -1.24 2.37 32.69
C MET A 675 -2.16 1.16 32.87
N LEU A 676 -2.64 0.59 31.76
CA LEU A 676 -3.50 -0.58 31.78
C LEU A 676 -2.75 -1.78 32.37
N THR A 677 -1.53 -2.04 31.90
CA THR A 677 -0.72 -3.18 32.37
C THR A 677 -0.37 -3.05 33.84
N ASN A 678 0.08 -1.87 34.27
CA ASN A 678 0.51 -1.64 35.66
C ASN A 678 -0.66 -1.66 36.67
N LYS A 679 -1.85 -1.21 36.23
CA LYS A 679 -3.02 -1.07 37.14
C LYS A 679 -3.95 -2.28 37.08
N PHE A 680 -4.06 -2.94 35.92
CA PHE A 680 -5.01 -4.01 35.66
C PHE A 680 -4.35 -5.19 34.92
N GLU A 681 -3.29 -5.73 35.50
CA GLU A 681 -2.52 -6.85 34.95
C GLU A 681 -3.39 -8.08 34.60
N PHE A 682 -4.48 -8.28 35.36
CA PHE A 682 -5.46 -9.36 35.17
C PHE A 682 -6.29 -9.22 33.88
N SER A 683 -6.33 -8.05 33.27
CA SER A 683 -7.15 -7.80 32.09
C SER A 683 -6.63 -8.57 30.86
N LYS A 684 -7.53 -9.09 30.04
CA LYS A 684 -7.19 -9.68 28.73
C LYS A 684 -6.53 -8.70 27.76
N LEU A 685 -6.57 -7.38 28.07
CA LEU A 685 -5.97 -6.30 27.29
C LEU A 685 -4.57 -5.92 27.80
N SER A 686 -4.14 -6.45 28.94
CA SER A 686 -2.82 -6.19 29.51
C SER A 686 -1.72 -6.53 28.53
N GLY A 687 -0.73 -5.64 28.37
CA GLY A 687 0.36 -5.78 27.41
C GLY A 687 0.00 -5.56 25.95
N LYS A 688 -1.26 -5.22 25.62
CA LYS A 688 -1.74 -5.04 24.23
C LYS A 688 -2.08 -3.58 23.92
N ASN A 689 -1.99 -3.21 22.65
CA ASN A 689 -2.48 -1.92 22.16
C ASN A 689 -3.96 -2.06 21.77
N VAL A 690 -4.84 -1.36 22.48
CA VAL A 690 -6.28 -1.30 22.17
C VAL A 690 -6.47 -0.48 20.89
N ASN A 691 -7.25 -1.03 19.96
CA ASN A 691 -7.56 -0.39 18.68
C ASN A 691 -9.07 -0.28 18.39
N THR A 692 -9.90 -0.76 19.30
CA THR A 692 -11.36 -0.79 19.11
C THR A 692 -12.07 -0.40 20.42
N LEU A 693 -12.92 0.62 20.34
CA LEU A 693 -13.67 1.17 21.46
C LEU A 693 -15.18 0.95 21.23
N ILE A 694 -15.82 0.21 22.13
CA ILE A 694 -17.28 0.03 22.12
C ILE A 694 -17.88 0.90 23.22
N PHE A 695 -18.67 1.86 22.83
CA PHE A 695 -19.28 2.83 23.73
C PHE A 695 -20.65 2.37 24.25
N PRO A 696 -21.04 2.75 25.49
CA PRO A 696 -22.24 2.27 26.13
C PRO A 696 -23.57 2.81 25.54
N ASN A 697 -23.49 3.90 24.77
CA ASN A 697 -24.64 4.55 24.12
C ASN A 697 -24.19 5.45 22.97
N LEU A 698 -25.19 5.93 22.19
CA LEU A 698 -24.95 6.75 21.01
C LEU A 698 -24.29 8.10 21.33
N ASP A 699 -24.73 8.76 22.39
CA ASP A 699 -24.22 10.10 22.75
C ASP A 699 -22.71 10.05 23.00
N SER A 700 -22.27 9.08 23.81
CA SER A 700 -20.83 8.92 24.09
C SER A 700 -20.04 8.56 22.84
N ALA A 701 -20.53 7.64 22.00
CA ALA A 701 -19.83 7.26 20.79
C ALA A 701 -19.76 8.40 19.77
N ASN A 702 -20.90 9.03 19.47
CA ASN A 702 -20.99 10.08 18.46
C ASN A 702 -20.20 11.33 18.85
N THR A 703 -20.29 11.76 20.11
CA THR A 703 -19.57 12.93 20.60
C THR A 703 -18.05 12.69 20.58
N ASN A 704 -17.60 11.53 21.08
CA ASN A 704 -16.16 11.25 21.16
C ASN A 704 -15.52 11.14 19.77
N TYR A 705 -16.12 10.40 18.82
CA TYR A 705 -15.47 10.27 17.52
C TYR A 705 -15.42 11.59 16.75
N LYS A 706 -16.48 12.45 16.86
CA LYS A 706 -16.49 13.78 16.25
C LYS A 706 -15.45 14.71 16.89
N LEU A 707 -15.33 14.65 18.21
CA LEU A 707 -14.33 15.45 18.93
C LEU A 707 -12.90 15.06 18.50
N VAL A 708 -12.60 13.76 18.42
CA VAL A 708 -11.30 13.28 17.96
C VAL A 708 -11.07 13.66 16.50
N LYS A 709 -12.09 13.53 15.63
CA LYS A 709 -11.98 13.93 14.22
C LYS A 709 -11.56 15.40 14.08
N GLU A 710 -12.18 16.30 14.82
CA GLU A 710 -11.92 17.74 14.73
C GLU A 710 -10.58 18.13 15.39
N LEU A 711 -10.26 17.58 16.56
CA LEU A 711 -9.04 17.95 17.30
C LEU A 711 -7.75 17.39 16.69
N ASP A 712 -7.78 16.15 16.24
CA ASP A 712 -6.60 15.47 15.67
C ASP A 712 -6.53 15.62 14.14
N LYS A 713 -7.54 16.26 13.52
CA LYS A 713 -7.74 16.29 12.04
C LYS A 713 -7.57 14.91 11.42
N ALA A 714 -7.94 13.88 12.19
CA ALA A 714 -7.74 12.48 11.84
C ALA A 714 -8.54 12.10 10.60
N LEU A 715 -7.92 11.40 9.68
CA LEU A 715 -8.62 10.80 8.56
C LEU A 715 -9.69 9.83 9.08
N SER A 716 -10.93 10.02 8.65
CA SER A 716 -12.07 9.19 9.06
C SER A 716 -12.62 8.39 7.87
N ILE A 717 -12.85 7.08 8.09
CA ILE A 717 -13.61 6.23 7.16
C ILE A 717 -14.85 5.75 7.89
N GLY A 718 -16.01 6.19 7.44
CA GLY A 718 -17.28 5.83 8.06
C GLY A 718 -18.36 6.91 7.92
N PRO A 719 -19.57 6.65 8.48
CA PRO A 719 -19.97 5.46 9.26
C PRO A 719 -20.07 4.17 8.44
N ILE A 720 -19.36 3.15 8.85
CA ILE A 720 -19.38 1.82 8.21
C ILE A 720 -20.58 1.06 8.75
N MET A 721 -21.55 0.75 7.90
CA MET A 721 -22.73 -0.01 8.31
C MET A 721 -22.41 -1.49 8.48
N MET A 722 -22.73 -2.05 9.63
CA MET A 722 -22.52 -3.44 10.00
C MET A 722 -23.86 -4.17 10.17
N GLY A 723 -23.89 -5.46 9.83
CA GLY A 723 -25.09 -6.30 10.01
C GLY A 723 -26.13 -6.21 8.91
N MET A 724 -25.86 -5.50 7.80
CA MET A 724 -26.74 -5.45 6.62
C MET A 724 -26.58 -6.70 5.74
N SER A 725 -27.68 -7.16 5.13
CA SER A 725 -27.64 -8.35 4.25
C SER A 725 -26.91 -8.14 2.93
N LYS A 726 -26.72 -6.88 2.49
CA LYS A 726 -25.98 -6.45 1.30
C LYS A 726 -25.08 -5.27 1.65
N ALA A 727 -24.13 -4.94 0.75
CA ALA A 727 -23.19 -3.84 0.94
C ALA A 727 -23.88 -2.49 0.72
N ALA A 728 -24.36 -1.89 1.79
CA ALA A 728 -24.97 -0.56 1.76
C ALA A 728 -24.35 0.30 2.85
N HIS A 729 -23.86 1.47 2.45
CA HIS A 729 -23.22 2.40 3.37
C HIS A 729 -23.83 3.80 3.20
N ILE A 730 -24.02 4.46 4.33
CA ILE A 730 -24.59 5.81 4.39
C ILE A 730 -23.49 6.74 4.84
N ILE A 731 -23.13 7.70 3.99
CA ILE A 731 -22.15 8.74 4.29
C ILE A 731 -22.79 9.84 5.15
N GLN A 732 -21.94 10.69 5.72
CA GLN A 732 -22.41 11.84 6.48
C GLN A 732 -22.81 12.98 5.55
N LEU A 733 -23.71 13.83 6.02
CA LEU A 733 -24.10 15.06 5.35
C LEU A 733 -22.84 15.92 5.10
N GLY A 734 -22.61 16.32 3.86
CA GLY A 734 -21.47 17.14 3.47
C GLY A 734 -20.11 16.42 3.52
N ALA A 735 -20.09 15.10 3.36
CA ALA A 735 -18.86 14.35 3.25
C ALA A 735 -17.99 14.84 2.08
N SER A 736 -16.67 14.90 2.26
CA SER A 736 -15.73 15.30 1.21
C SER A 736 -15.68 14.26 0.08
N VAL A 737 -15.16 14.66 -1.08
CA VAL A 737 -14.95 13.78 -2.24
C VAL A 737 -14.08 12.58 -1.84
N ASP A 738 -12.98 12.81 -1.10
CA ASP A 738 -12.07 11.74 -0.65
C ASP A 738 -12.74 10.77 0.32
N GLU A 739 -13.56 11.27 1.26
CA GLU A 739 -14.36 10.42 2.14
C GLU A 739 -15.33 9.55 1.36
N MET A 740 -15.97 10.09 0.32
CA MET A 740 -16.88 9.34 -0.56
C MET A 740 -16.14 8.28 -1.39
N VAL A 741 -14.96 8.57 -1.90
CA VAL A 741 -14.10 7.61 -2.63
C VAL A 741 -13.68 6.46 -1.69
N ASN A 742 -13.23 6.78 -0.48
CA ASN A 742 -12.85 5.78 0.51
C ASN A 742 -14.03 4.89 0.93
N MET A 743 -15.21 5.49 1.12
CA MET A 743 -16.43 4.74 1.43
C MET A 743 -16.91 3.88 0.26
N SER A 744 -16.69 4.32 -0.98
CA SER A 744 -16.97 3.53 -2.19
C SER A 744 -16.05 2.33 -2.29
N ALA A 745 -14.75 2.50 -2.03
CA ALA A 745 -13.80 1.39 -1.95
C ALA A 745 -14.20 0.38 -0.87
N LEU A 746 -14.61 0.86 0.31
CA LEU A 746 -15.12 0.01 1.38
C LEU A 746 -16.38 -0.76 0.96
N ALA A 747 -17.33 -0.08 0.28
CA ALA A 747 -18.56 -0.71 -0.20
C ALA A 747 -18.28 -1.83 -1.21
N VAL A 748 -17.29 -1.64 -2.10
CA VAL A 748 -16.82 -2.69 -3.01
C VAL A 748 -16.26 -3.88 -2.24
N VAL A 749 -15.38 -3.63 -1.27
CA VAL A 749 -14.76 -4.69 -0.44
C VAL A 749 -15.82 -5.46 0.37
N ASP A 750 -16.81 -4.76 0.95
CA ASP A 750 -17.93 -5.39 1.64
C ASP A 750 -18.79 -6.24 0.69
N ALA A 751 -19.04 -5.76 -0.54
CA ALA A 751 -19.75 -6.51 -1.57
C ALA A 751 -18.98 -7.78 -1.99
N GLN A 752 -17.67 -7.69 -2.19
CA GLN A 752 -16.81 -8.83 -2.49
C GLN A 752 -16.93 -9.92 -1.41
N LYS A 753 -16.87 -9.53 -0.13
CA LYS A 753 -17.01 -10.45 1.01
C LYS A 753 -18.39 -11.12 1.04
N LYS A 754 -19.47 -10.33 0.88
CA LYS A 754 -20.85 -10.84 0.96
C LYS A 754 -21.23 -11.74 -0.21
N ILE A 755 -20.62 -11.56 -1.39
CA ILE A 755 -20.80 -12.45 -2.54
C ILE A 755 -20.09 -13.80 -2.27
N LYS A 756 -18.85 -13.78 -1.74
CA LYS A 756 -18.11 -15.02 -1.39
C LYS A 756 -18.81 -15.88 -0.32
N LEU A 757 -19.54 -15.27 0.61
CA LEU A 757 -20.30 -15.98 1.65
C LEU A 757 -21.61 -16.61 1.14
N LYS A 758 -22.02 -16.34 -0.11
CA LYS A 758 -23.20 -16.92 -0.74
C LYS A 758 -22.88 -18.09 -1.67
N LEU A 759 -21.63 -18.18 -2.11
CA LEU A 759 -21.07 -19.32 -2.86
C LEU A 759 -20.53 -20.39 -1.89
#